data_95c4d1443b6b060e0b52cac18d7645a6
#
_entry.id   95c4d1443b6b060e0b52cac18d7645a6
#
_cell.length_a   1.000
_cell.length_b   1.000
_cell.length_c   1.000
_cell.angle_alpha   90.00
_cell.angle_beta   90.00
_cell.angle_gamma   90.00
#
_symmetry.space_group_name_H-M   'P 1'
#
loop_
_entity.id
_entity.type
_entity.pdbx_description
1 polymer ?
#
loop_
_entity_poly.entity_id
_entity_poly.type
_entity_poly.pdbx_seq_one_letter_code
_entity_poly.pdbx_strand_id
1 'polypeptide(L)'
;MAHIDAGKTTTTERILFYTGRVHKNGETHEGAATMDWMVQEQERGITITSAATTCYWEGSEKQFDKHRINIIDTPGHVDFTVEVERSLRVLDGSVAVFCAKGGVEPQSETVWRQADKYSVPRMAYVNKMDITGADFYRVVDMMKTRLNANAVPIQLPIGYEDTFEGMVDLIKMRAIVYDDKLGKEEEFIEIPEDMKEKAEEYRAALIEAVAESDDELMMKYLEGEELTEEEIIAGIRKATIACKMTPVCCGSSYKNKGVQPMLDAVIQFMPAPTDIPNIKGVNPETGEEDERPSSDDAPFAALAFKIATDPFVGKLAFFRVYSGTLTSGSYVYNSSKGKRERIGRILQMHANHREEIEMVYSGDLAAAVGLKDTTTGDTLCDEKNEIILESMVFPEPVISVAVEPKTKADQEKMGIALQKLAEEDPTFRVHTDPETSQTIISGMGELHLDIIVDRLLREFKVGCTVGNPQVAYRETIRKAVKAEGKFVRQSGGKGQYGHCWLEITPREPGEGFLFENKVVGGAIPKEYIAPIEAGVKEAMENGVVAGYPMVDIAVAVYDGSYHEVDSSEMAFKIAGSMGFRSGAEKANPVILEPYMKVEITVPEEYMGDVIGDVNSRRGRIEGMEARNGAQVIHAFVPLAEMFGYATDLRSKTQGRGNYSMEVDHYEDVPKNIAEAIIAKNKGTN
;
A
#
# COMPACT_ATOMS: atom_id res chain seq x y z
N MET A 1 11.13 5.08 -8.62
CA MET A 1 10.87 5.02 -7.16
C MET A 1 11.93 5.79 -6.40
N ALA A 2 11.60 6.39 -5.26
CA ALA A 2 12.56 7.20 -4.51
C ALA A 2 11.98 7.56 -3.13
N HIS A 3 12.85 7.99 -2.18
CA HIS A 3 12.41 8.69 -0.99
C HIS A 3 11.95 10.13 -1.30
N ILE A 4 11.37 10.79 -0.31
CA ILE A 4 10.94 12.19 -0.43
C ILE A 4 12.15 13.06 -0.76
N ASP A 5 11.97 14.05 -1.60
CA ASP A 5 13.00 15.00 -2.02
C ASP A 5 14.24 14.43 -2.75
N ALA A 6 14.22 13.17 -3.20
CA ALA A 6 15.30 12.65 -4.03
C ALA A 6 15.35 13.25 -5.45
N GLY A 7 14.31 13.99 -5.83
CA GLY A 7 14.16 14.60 -7.17
C GLY A 7 13.54 13.67 -8.20
N LYS A 8 12.68 12.75 -7.77
CA LYS A 8 11.99 11.80 -8.63
C LYS A 8 11.13 12.51 -9.69
N THR A 9 10.19 13.35 -9.26
CA THR A 9 9.30 14.08 -10.18
C THR A 9 10.09 15.02 -11.10
N THR A 10 11.10 15.70 -10.58
CA THR A 10 12.02 16.51 -11.41
C THR A 10 12.68 15.66 -12.49
N THR A 11 13.13 14.44 -12.16
CA THR A 11 13.73 13.52 -13.14
C THR A 11 12.70 13.12 -14.20
N THR A 12 11.48 12.78 -13.81
CA THR A 12 10.40 12.45 -14.74
C THR A 12 10.06 13.64 -15.66
N GLU A 13 9.98 14.85 -15.13
CA GLU A 13 9.76 16.06 -15.95
C GLU A 13 10.88 16.27 -16.97
N ARG A 14 12.15 16.02 -16.62
CA ARG A 14 13.28 16.11 -17.57
C ARG A 14 13.22 15.02 -18.64
N ILE A 15 12.80 13.81 -18.28
CA ILE A 15 12.55 12.75 -19.27
C ILE A 15 11.48 13.21 -20.27
N LEU A 16 10.37 13.76 -19.81
CA LEU A 16 9.31 14.26 -20.68
C LEU A 16 9.78 15.43 -21.57
N PHE A 17 10.66 16.27 -21.05
CA PHE A 17 11.24 17.38 -21.81
C PHE A 17 12.16 16.86 -22.95
N TYR A 18 13.10 15.96 -22.64
CA TYR A 18 14.04 15.43 -23.64
C TYR A 18 13.36 14.52 -24.69
N THR A 19 12.26 13.88 -24.31
CA THR A 19 11.47 13.05 -25.23
C THR A 19 10.43 13.88 -26.03
N GLY A 20 10.42 15.22 -25.87
CA GLY A 20 9.57 16.14 -26.63
C GLY A 20 8.08 16.12 -26.22
N ARG A 21 7.73 15.52 -25.10
CA ARG A 21 6.36 15.49 -24.58
C ARG A 21 5.95 16.82 -23.91
N VAL A 22 6.92 17.54 -23.36
CA VAL A 22 6.71 18.84 -22.71
C VAL A 22 7.66 19.86 -23.31
N HIS A 23 7.20 21.06 -23.56
CA HIS A 23 8.00 22.12 -24.19
C HIS A 23 8.75 23.02 -23.20
N LYS A 24 8.39 22.96 -21.91
CA LYS A 24 9.05 23.72 -20.83
C LYS A 24 9.46 22.77 -19.71
N ASN A 25 10.57 23.08 -19.08
CA ASN A 25 10.97 22.41 -17.85
C ASN A 25 10.02 22.80 -16.70
N GLY A 26 9.18 21.88 -16.25
CA GLY A 26 8.36 22.07 -15.07
C GLY A 26 9.23 21.98 -13.80
N GLU A 27 9.06 22.94 -12.88
CA GLU A 27 9.70 22.94 -11.56
C GLU A 27 8.68 22.53 -10.51
N THR A 28 9.02 21.51 -9.71
CA THR A 28 8.14 20.99 -8.65
C THR A 28 7.86 22.02 -7.56
N HIS A 29 8.86 22.85 -7.22
CA HIS A 29 8.73 23.90 -6.21
C HIS A 29 7.84 25.09 -6.67
N GLU A 30 7.62 25.23 -7.97
CA GLU A 30 6.76 26.26 -8.53
C GLU A 30 5.35 25.75 -8.83
N GLY A 31 5.04 24.48 -8.51
CA GLY A 31 3.76 23.85 -8.83
C GLY A 31 3.50 23.66 -10.33
N ALA A 32 4.55 23.71 -11.14
CA ALA A 32 4.49 23.64 -12.60
C ALA A 32 4.77 22.23 -13.18
N ALA A 33 4.95 21.23 -12.31
CA ALA A 33 5.21 19.86 -12.72
C ALA A 33 3.95 19.21 -13.33
N THR A 34 4.10 18.60 -14.50
CA THR A 34 3.00 17.98 -15.24
C THR A 34 2.49 16.71 -14.54
N MET A 35 3.39 16.00 -13.87
CA MET A 35 3.08 14.72 -13.21
C MET A 35 2.38 14.92 -11.86
N ASP A 36 2.67 16.00 -11.14
CA ASP A 36 1.99 16.38 -9.90
C ASP A 36 0.77 17.23 -10.24
N TRP A 37 -0.31 16.59 -10.67
CA TRP A 37 -1.49 17.26 -11.21
C TRP A 37 -2.56 17.64 -10.16
N MET A 38 -2.51 17.02 -8.99
CA MET A 38 -3.41 17.35 -7.90
C MET A 38 -2.99 18.64 -7.20
N VAL A 39 -3.97 19.46 -6.81
CA VAL A 39 -3.70 20.71 -6.08
C VAL A 39 -2.91 20.43 -4.79
N GLN A 40 -3.23 19.33 -4.11
CA GLN A 40 -2.55 18.91 -2.88
C GLN A 40 -1.09 18.53 -3.13
N GLU A 41 -0.78 17.92 -4.26
CA GLU A 41 0.60 17.60 -4.67
C GLU A 41 1.39 18.88 -4.92
N GLN A 42 0.81 19.82 -5.67
CA GLN A 42 1.43 21.09 -5.99
C GLN A 42 1.68 21.98 -4.77
N GLU A 43 0.70 22.07 -3.86
CA GLU A 43 0.81 22.87 -2.64
C GLU A 43 1.83 22.29 -1.65
N ARG A 44 1.94 20.97 -1.57
CA ARG A 44 2.82 20.28 -0.62
C ARG A 44 4.18 19.92 -1.20
N GLY A 45 4.35 20.00 -2.52
CA GLY A 45 5.57 19.62 -3.24
C GLY A 45 5.91 18.14 -3.15
N ILE A 46 4.90 17.28 -2.97
CA ILE A 46 5.05 15.81 -2.88
C ILE A 46 4.11 15.11 -3.82
N THR A 47 4.55 14.00 -4.41
CA THR A 47 3.68 13.10 -5.17
C THR A 47 2.84 12.27 -4.21
N ILE A 48 1.52 12.27 -4.41
CA ILE A 48 0.54 11.55 -3.58
C ILE A 48 0.02 10.32 -4.31
N THR A 49 -0.36 10.48 -5.58
CA THR A 49 -0.86 9.40 -6.41
C THR A 49 0.13 9.08 -7.51
N SER A 50 0.23 7.80 -7.88
CA SER A 50 1.04 7.40 -9.04
C SER A 50 0.43 7.97 -10.31
N ALA A 51 1.27 8.57 -11.16
CA ALA A 51 0.89 9.09 -12.47
C ALA A 51 1.59 8.29 -13.57
N ALA A 52 0.82 7.92 -14.59
CA ALA A 52 1.35 7.19 -15.75
C ALA A 52 1.48 8.11 -16.95
N THR A 53 2.57 7.97 -17.70
CA THR A 53 2.79 8.67 -18.94
C THR A 53 3.59 7.81 -19.92
N THR A 54 3.48 8.10 -21.20
CA THR A 54 4.20 7.41 -22.25
C THR A 54 5.07 8.37 -23.04
N CYS A 55 6.31 8.01 -23.26
CA CYS A 55 7.25 8.75 -24.10
C CYS A 55 7.97 7.80 -25.05
N TYR A 56 8.74 8.39 -25.95
CA TYR A 56 9.53 7.66 -26.96
C TYR A 56 10.97 8.11 -26.91
N TRP A 57 11.88 7.17 -27.01
CA TRP A 57 13.31 7.45 -27.01
C TRP A 57 14.06 6.59 -28.04
N GLU A 58 15.04 7.18 -28.70
CA GLU A 58 15.86 6.55 -29.75
C GLU A 58 17.35 6.55 -29.39
N GLY A 59 17.69 7.01 -28.17
CA GLY A 59 19.06 7.22 -27.72
C GLY A 59 19.56 8.65 -27.93
N SER A 60 20.53 9.05 -27.11
CA SER A 60 21.18 10.38 -27.22
C SER A 60 21.81 10.61 -28.59
N GLU A 61 22.46 9.59 -29.14
CA GLU A 61 23.09 9.59 -30.45
C GLU A 61 22.20 8.96 -31.54
N LYS A 62 20.90 8.71 -31.24
CA LYS A 62 19.96 7.99 -32.11
C LYS A 62 20.43 6.59 -32.51
N GLN A 63 21.11 5.94 -31.59
CA GLN A 63 21.73 4.63 -31.79
C GLN A 63 20.75 3.45 -31.61
N PHE A 64 19.54 3.71 -31.13
CA PHE A 64 18.49 2.69 -30.91
C PHE A 64 17.32 2.88 -31.86
N ASP A 65 16.61 1.81 -32.13
CA ASP A 65 15.26 1.90 -32.67
C ASP A 65 14.36 2.67 -31.74
N LYS A 66 13.28 3.23 -32.26
CA LYS A 66 12.32 4.00 -31.46
C LYS A 66 11.64 3.12 -30.41
N HIS A 67 12.02 3.29 -29.15
CA HIS A 67 11.43 2.60 -28.01
C HIS A 67 10.30 3.40 -27.39
N ARG A 68 9.19 2.71 -27.10
CA ARG A 68 8.10 3.23 -26.30
C ARG A 68 8.38 2.93 -24.83
N ILE A 69 8.40 3.96 -24.01
CA ILE A 69 8.66 3.86 -22.57
C ILE A 69 7.40 4.31 -21.83
N ASN A 70 6.81 3.40 -21.07
CA ASN A 70 5.73 3.72 -20.17
C ASN A 70 6.31 3.99 -18.79
N ILE A 71 6.09 5.19 -18.29
CA ILE A 71 6.62 5.65 -17.00
C ILE A 71 5.48 5.71 -15.99
N ILE A 72 5.69 5.13 -14.82
CA ILE A 72 4.84 5.31 -13.66
C ILE A 72 5.66 6.06 -12.61
N ASP A 73 5.30 7.32 -12.36
CA ASP A 73 5.86 8.11 -11.27
C ASP A 73 5.11 7.76 -9.98
N THR A 74 5.84 7.33 -8.94
CA THR A 74 5.29 6.80 -7.70
C THR A 74 5.54 7.74 -6.52
N PRO A 75 4.64 7.79 -5.51
CA PRO A 75 4.90 8.54 -4.29
C PRO A 75 6.17 8.09 -3.56
N GLY A 76 6.79 9.01 -2.85
CA GLY A 76 7.95 8.72 -1.99
C GLY A 76 7.61 8.64 -0.49
N HIS A 77 6.40 8.98 -0.09
CA HIS A 77 5.97 9.02 1.30
C HIS A 77 5.44 7.67 1.79
N VAL A 78 5.76 7.30 3.03
CA VAL A 78 5.37 6.00 3.61
C VAL A 78 3.85 5.78 3.68
N ASP A 79 3.06 6.83 3.85
CA ASP A 79 1.60 6.73 3.88
C ASP A 79 1.00 6.29 2.53
N PHE A 80 1.77 6.40 1.44
CA PHE A 80 1.38 6.04 0.08
C PHE A 80 2.16 4.85 -0.49
N THR A 81 2.75 4.02 0.37
CA THR A 81 3.50 2.82 -0.07
C THR A 81 2.66 1.84 -0.88
N VAL A 82 1.34 1.86 -0.70
CA VAL A 82 0.40 1.07 -1.50
C VAL A 82 0.36 1.50 -2.96
N GLU A 83 0.48 2.79 -3.25
CA GLU A 83 0.63 3.28 -4.62
C GLU A 83 1.91 2.73 -5.27
N VAL A 84 2.99 2.64 -4.48
CA VAL A 84 4.25 2.03 -4.92
C VAL A 84 4.05 0.53 -5.15
N GLU A 85 3.42 -0.18 -4.24
CA GLU A 85 3.19 -1.62 -4.33
C GLU A 85 2.31 -1.99 -5.53
N ARG A 86 1.23 -1.24 -5.77
CA ARG A 86 0.40 -1.39 -6.99
C ARG A 86 1.22 -1.21 -8.25
N SER A 87 2.08 -0.21 -8.28
CA SER A 87 2.94 0.07 -9.42
C SER A 87 3.97 -1.05 -9.63
N LEU A 88 4.66 -1.49 -8.58
CA LEU A 88 5.65 -2.56 -8.64
C LEU A 88 5.09 -3.86 -9.20
N ARG A 89 3.80 -4.14 -8.96
CA ARG A 89 3.14 -5.34 -9.48
C ARG A 89 3.03 -5.37 -11.00
N VAL A 90 3.00 -4.23 -11.63
CA VAL A 90 2.79 -4.08 -13.09
C VAL A 90 4.03 -3.57 -13.83
N LEU A 91 5.12 -3.27 -13.13
CA LEU A 91 6.37 -2.80 -13.73
C LEU A 91 7.18 -3.97 -14.29
N ASP A 92 7.89 -3.71 -15.41
CA ASP A 92 8.93 -4.59 -15.94
C ASP A 92 10.27 -4.31 -15.26
N GLY A 93 10.51 -3.06 -14.89
CA GLY A 93 11.71 -2.65 -14.21
C GLY A 93 11.52 -1.31 -13.49
N SER A 94 12.47 -0.94 -12.65
CA SER A 94 12.39 0.27 -11.84
C SER A 94 13.71 1.04 -11.82
N VAL A 95 13.64 2.37 -11.95
CA VAL A 95 14.75 3.27 -11.67
C VAL A 95 14.61 3.79 -10.24
N ALA A 96 15.56 3.45 -9.39
CA ALA A 96 15.65 3.93 -8.03
C ALA A 96 16.47 5.22 -7.96
N VAL A 97 15.82 6.33 -7.63
CA VAL A 97 16.47 7.64 -7.53
C VAL A 97 16.91 7.88 -6.10
N PHE A 98 18.20 8.12 -5.90
CA PHE A 98 18.82 8.44 -4.62
C PHE A 98 19.34 9.86 -4.62
N CYS A 99 19.25 10.54 -3.47
CA CYS A 99 19.88 11.83 -3.29
C CYS A 99 21.38 11.65 -2.98
N ALA A 100 22.26 12.32 -3.72
CA ALA A 100 23.72 12.22 -3.52
C ALA A 100 24.17 12.65 -2.11
N LYS A 101 23.40 13.51 -1.44
CA LYS A 101 23.64 13.94 -0.05
C LYS A 101 23.01 13.00 0.98
N GLY A 102 21.73 12.63 0.82
CA GLY A 102 20.99 11.77 1.76
C GLY A 102 21.39 10.30 1.64
N GLY A 103 21.64 9.85 0.43
CA GLY A 103 21.94 8.46 0.13
C GLY A 103 20.73 7.55 0.34
N VAL A 104 20.95 6.43 1.02
CA VAL A 104 19.89 5.49 1.35
C VAL A 104 19.19 5.93 2.63
N GLU A 105 17.93 6.32 2.49
CA GLU A 105 17.05 6.71 3.59
C GLU A 105 16.06 5.57 3.92
N PRO A 106 15.41 5.57 5.10
CA PRO A 106 14.48 4.49 5.50
C PRO A 106 13.36 4.24 4.50
N GLN A 107 12.85 5.29 3.86
CA GLN A 107 11.85 5.17 2.80
C GLN A 107 12.42 4.48 1.56
N SER A 108 13.69 4.72 1.22
CA SER A 108 14.38 4.00 0.16
C SER A 108 14.47 2.50 0.46
N GLU A 109 14.77 2.16 1.72
CA GLU A 109 14.83 0.75 2.18
C GLU A 109 13.47 0.07 2.06
N THR A 110 12.39 0.74 2.48
CA THR A 110 11.03 0.21 2.39
C THR A 110 10.64 -0.11 0.95
N VAL A 111 10.81 0.86 0.06
CA VAL A 111 10.48 0.69 -1.37
C VAL A 111 11.38 -0.35 -2.04
N TRP A 112 12.65 -0.43 -1.63
CA TRP A 112 13.59 -1.44 -2.12
C TRP A 112 13.17 -2.85 -1.75
N ARG A 113 12.76 -3.08 -0.49
CA ARG A 113 12.24 -4.38 -0.03
C ARG A 113 10.94 -4.78 -0.73
N GLN A 114 10.06 -3.82 -1.00
CA GLN A 114 8.87 -4.08 -1.80
C GLN A 114 9.22 -4.53 -3.23
N ALA A 115 10.23 -3.89 -3.85
CA ALA A 115 10.72 -4.31 -5.16
C ALA A 115 11.37 -5.70 -5.13
N ASP A 116 12.06 -6.08 -4.03
CA ASP A 116 12.57 -7.44 -3.83
C ASP A 116 11.45 -8.48 -3.76
N LYS A 117 10.36 -8.16 -3.06
CA LYS A 117 9.19 -9.03 -2.94
C LYS A 117 8.61 -9.42 -4.31
N TYR A 118 8.61 -8.50 -5.25
CA TYR A 118 8.10 -8.72 -6.61
C TYR A 118 9.19 -9.05 -7.61
N SER A 119 10.44 -9.22 -7.19
CA SER A 119 11.60 -9.51 -8.04
C SER A 119 11.71 -8.54 -9.24
N VAL A 120 11.48 -7.26 -9.00
CA VAL A 120 11.54 -6.22 -10.03
C VAL A 120 12.99 -5.86 -10.31
N PRO A 121 13.49 -6.01 -11.56
CA PRO A 121 14.80 -5.54 -11.96
C PRO A 121 14.96 -4.03 -11.73
N ARG A 122 16.14 -3.62 -11.26
CA ARG A 122 16.41 -2.24 -10.87
C ARG A 122 17.72 -1.71 -11.41
N MET A 123 17.70 -0.44 -11.72
CA MET A 123 18.90 0.39 -11.82
C MET A 123 18.80 1.56 -10.86
N ALA A 124 19.93 2.12 -10.46
CA ALA A 124 19.98 3.26 -9.55
C ALA A 124 20.46 4.52 -10.29
N TYR A 125 19.87 5.64 -9.91
CA TYR A 125 20.26 6.96 -10.38
C TYR A 125 20.56 7.87 -9.19
N VAL A 126 21.83 8.19 -8.98
CA VAL A 126 22.28 9.11 -7.92
C VAL A 126 22.12 10.54 -8.41
N ASN A 127 21.06 11.17 -7.95
CA ASN A 127 20.65 12.50 -8.37
C ASN A 127 21.15 13.57 -7.40
N LYS A 128 21.03 14.83 -7.80
CA LYS A 128 21.45 15.99 -7.02
C LYS A 128 22.97 16.02 -6.72
N MET A 129 23.76 15.66 -7.71
CA MET A 129 25.22 15.75 -7.60
C MET A 129 25.74 17.18 -7.45
N ASP A 130 24.90 18.17 -7.72
CA ASP A 130 25.19 19.61 -7.66
C ASP A 130 24.98 20.26 -6.26
N ILE A 131 24.44 19.54 -5.30
CA ILE A 131 24.18 20.11 -3.97
C ILE A 131 25.35 19.92 -3.00
N THR A 132 25.46 20.82 -2.03
CA THR A 132 26.49 20.75 -0.98
C THR A 132 26.34 19.47 -0.15
N GLY A 133 27.41 18.69 -0.02
CA GLY A 133 27.45 17.39 0.65
C GLY A 133 27.15 16.22 -0.26
N ALA A 134 27.09 16.42 -1.58
CA ALA A 134 26.94 15.34 -2.56
C ALA A 134 28.17 14.42 -2.60
N ASP A 135 27.97 13.12 -2.46
CA ASP A 135 29.00 12.09 -2.50
C ASP A 135 28.46 10.81 -3.14
N PHE A 136 28.77 10.60 -4.40
CA PHE A 136 28.35 9.45 -5.18
C PHE A 136 28.86 8.11 -4.60
N TYR A 137 30.14 8.08 -4.22
CA TYR A 137 30.78 6.84 -3.77
C TYR A 137 30.23 6.38 -2.43
N ARG A 138 29.95 7.31 -1.54
CA ARG A 138 29.27 7.03 -0.28
C ARG A 138 27.88 6.46 -0.50
N VAL A 139 27.11 6.98 -1.46
CA VAL A 139 25.77 6.46 -1.76
C VAL A 139 25.84 5.03 -2.30
N VAL A 140 26.80 4.73 -3.20
CA VAL A 140 27.01 3.36 -3.70
C VAL A 140 27.38 2.41 -2.55
N ASP A 141 28.22 2.83 -1.63
CA ASP A 141 28.59 2.03 -0.45
C ASP A 141 27.37 1.81 0.47
N MET A 142 26.57 2.85 0.69
CA MET A 142 25.30 2.71 1.44
C MET A 142 24.33 1.73 0.77
N MET A 143 24.24 1.68 -0.56
CA MET A 143 23.43 0.69 -1.27
C MET A 143 23.91 -0.72 -0.99
N LYS A 144 25.22 -0.97 -0.98
CA LYS A 144 25.81 -2.27 -0.66
C LYS A 144 25.56 -2.68 0.78
N THR A 145 25.76 -1.77 1.71
CA THR A 145 25.71 -2.06 3.16
C THR A 145 24.30 -2.09 3.73
N ARG A 146 23.41 -1.17 3.32
CA ARG A 146 22.05 -1.05 3.87
C ARG A 146 20.99 -1.81 3.07
N LEU A 147 21.15 -1.88 1.75
CA LEU A 147 20.19 -2.56 0.87
C LEU A 147 20.63 -3.96 0.49
N ASN A 148 21.85 -4.35 0.85
CA ASN A 148 22.48 -5.59 0.38
C ASN A 148 22.43 -5.73 -1.15
N ALA A 149 22.51 -4.60 -1.85
CA ALA A 149 22.45 -4.54 -3.30
C ALA A 149 23.83 -4.74 -3.92
N ASN A 150 23.91 -5.51 -4.99
CA ASN A 150 25.10 -5.55 -5.84
C ASN A 150 25.13 -4.30 -6.73
N ALA A 151 25.42 -3.16 -6.13
CA ALA A 151 25.47 -1.86 -6.79
C ALA A 151 26.80 -1.71 -7.55
N VAL A 152 26.72 -1.63 -8.87
CA VAL A 152 27.88 -1.54 -9.74
C VAL A 152 27.80 -0.25 -10.56
N PRO A 153 28.69 0.73 -10.32
CA PRO A 153 28.73 1.94 -11.12
C PRO A 153 29.00 1.64 -12.60
N ILE A 154 28.16 2.18 -13.48
CA ILE A 154 28.40 2.22 -14.93
C ILE A 154 28.84 3.62 -15.38
N GLN A 155 28.72 4.59 -14.50
CA GLN A 155 29.17 5.96 -14.68
C GLN A 155 29.87 6.44 -13.40
N LEU A 156 30.79 7.36 -13.55
CA LEU A 156 31.42 8.10 -12.44
C LEU A 156 31.16 9.60 -12.63
N PRO A 157 30.89 10.37 -11.55
CA PRO A 157 30.69 11.80 -11.67
C PRO A 157 32.01 12.52 -11.94
N ILE A 158 31.97 13.54 -12.79
CA ILE A 158 33.05 14.50 -13.01
C ILE A 158 32.77 15.72 -12.15
N GLY A 159 33.52 15.86 -11.07
CA GLY A 159 33.25 16.87 -10.06
C GLY A 159 32.11 16.50 -9.12
N TYR A 160 31.84 17.36 -8.17
CA TYR A 160 30.75 17.25 -7.19
C TYR A 160 30.35 18.64 -6.72
N GLU A 161 29.16 18.80 -6.19
CA GLU A 161 28.60 20.10 -5.78
C GLU A 161 28.65 21.12 -6.93
N ASP A 162 29.13 22.33 -6.69
CA ASP A 162 29.20 23.39 -7.69
C ASP A 162 30.14 23.06 -8.87
N THR A 163 31.05 22.08 -8.70
CA THR A 163 31.99 21.63 -9.74
C THR A 163 31.49 20.46 -10.58
N PHE A 164 30.26 20.00 -10.36
CA PHE A 164 29.69 18.91 -11.11
C PHE A 164 29.44 19.31 -12.58
N GLU A 165 30.19 18.73 -13.50
CA GLU A 165 30.17 19.06 -14.93
C GLU A 165 29.52 18.01 -15.80
N GLY A 166 29.63 16.74 -15.42
CA GLY A 166 29.15 15.62 -16.20
C GLY A 166 29.52 14.27 -15.60
N MET A 167 29.70 13.27 -16.42
CA MET A 167 30.02 11.91 -15.98
C MET A 167 30.98 11.20 -16.92
N VAL A 168 31.70 10.22 -16.39
CA VAL A 168 32.49 9.27 -17.16
C VAL A 168 31.63 8.04 -17.46
N ASP A 169 31.51 7.70 -18.75
CA ASP A 169 30.92 6.44 -19.19
C ASP A 169 31.96 5.33 -19.11
N LEU A 170 31.79 4.40 -18.17
CA LEU A 170 32.74 3.30 -17.96
C LEU A 170 32.63 2.18 -19.01
N ILE A 171 31.55 2.15 -19.79
CA ILE A 171 31.38 1.16 -20.86
C ILE A 171 32.15 1.58 -22.09
N LYS A 172 31.95 2.81 -22.55
CA LYS A 172 32.62 3.37 -23.72
C LYS A 172 33.97 4.05 -23.42
N MET A 173 34.29 4.21 -22.13
CA MET A 173 35.50 4.90 -21.66
C MET A 173 35.66 6.30 -22.26
N ARG A 174 34.63 7.09 -22.15
CA ARG A 174 34.58 8.50 -22.56
C ARG A 174 33.91 9.35 -21.51
N ALA A 175 34.12 10.64 -21.54
CA ALA A 175 33.41 11.57 -20.66
C ALA A 175 32.24 12.22 -21.41
N ILE A 176 31.17 12.51 -20.68
CA ILE A 176 29.97 13.20 -21.16
C ILE A 176 29.85 14.49 -20.36
N VAL A 177 29.93 15.63 -21.04
CA VAL A 177 29.80 16.96 -20.45
C VAL A 177 28.70 17.75 -21.16
N TYR A 178 28.25 18.82 -20.55
CA TYR A 178 27.15 19.63 -21.07
C TYR A 178 27.56 21.09 -21.18
N ASP A 179 27.45 21.66 -22.36
CA ASP A 179 27.88 23.02 -22.66
C ASP A 179 26.74 24.04 -22.50
N ASP A 180 25.48 23.59 -22.62
CA ASP A 180 24.31 24.45 -22.51
C ASP A 180 23.55 24.27 -21.18
N LYS A 181 22.87 25.33 -20.74
CA LYS A 181 22.08 25.34 -19.49
C LYS A 181 20.86 24.39 -19.53
N LEU A 182 20.37 24.06 -20.70
CA LEU A 182 19.22 23.18 -20.89
C LEU A 182 19.64 21.72 -21.03
N GLY A 183 20.95 21.43 -21.11
CA GLY A 183 21.49 20.07 -21.24
C GLY A 183 21.00 19.34 -22.48
N LYS A 184 20.68 20.05 -23.56
CA LYS A 184 20.18 19.45 -24.80
C LYS A 184 21.28 18.84 -25.65
N GLU A 185 22.46 19.42 -25.59
CA GLU A 185 23.63 19.00 -26.36
C GLU A 185 24.61 18.32 -25.40
N GLU A 186 24.84 17.05 -25.64
CA GLU A 186 25.87 16.25 -24.95
C GLU A 186 27.14 16.35 -25.72
N GLU A 187 28.24 16.70 -25.09
CA GLU A 187 29.59 16.70 -25.65
C GLU A 187 30.35 15.49 -25.14
N PHE A 188 30.85 14.68 -26.06
CA PHE A 188 31.67 13.51 -25.76
C PHE A 188 33.13 13.85 -25.90
N ILE A 189 33.85 13.80 -24.78
CA ILE A 189 35.28 14.14 -24.70
C ILE A 189 36.09 12.99 -24.12
N GLU A 190 37.41 13.10 -24.16
CA GLU A 190 38.31 12.18 -23.49
C GLU A 190 38.13 12.32 -21.95
N ILE A 191 38.36 11.21 -21.25
CA ILE A 191 38.31 11.20 -19.78
C ILE A 191 39.35 12.17 -19.23
N PRO A 192 38.99 13.10 -18.30
CA PRO A 192 39.94 14.00 -17.65
C PRO A 192 41.11 13.22 -17.02
N GLU A 193 42.34 13.78 -17.13
CA GLU A 193 43.55 13.09 -16.71
C GLU A 193 43.52 12.64 -15.24
N ASP A 194 42.94 13.47 -14.36
CA ASP A 194 42.79 13.20 -12.95
C ASP A 194 41.79 12.10 -12.63
N MET A 195 40.96 11.69 -13.57
CA MET A 195 39.98 10.62 -13.45
C MET A 195 40.33 9.32 -14.14
N LYS A 196 41.37 9.29 -14.97
CA LYS A 196 41.73 8.12 -15.76
C LYS A 196 41.99 6.88 -14.92
N GLU A 197 42.84 7.00 -13.90
CA GLU A 197 43.17 5.89 -12.99
C GLU A 197 41.93 5.35 -12.29
N LYS A 198 41.07 6.23 -11.79
CA LYS A 198 39.83 5.85 -11.12
C LYS A 198 38.83 5.23 -12.09
N ALA A 199 38.72 5.74 -13.30
CA ALA A 199 37.86 5.17 -14.32
C ALA A 199 38.32 3.75 -14.73
N GLU A 200 39.62 3.50 -14.85
CA GLU A 200 40.17 2.18 -15.10
C GLU A 200 39.91 1.20 -13.97
N GLU A 201 40.07 1.63 -12.72
CA GLU A 201 39.73 0.83 -11.52
C GLU A 201 38.26 0.41 -11.51
N TYR A 202 37.35 1.36 -11.70
CA TYR A 202 35.90 1.07 -11.68
C TYR A 202 35.44 0.31 -12.92
N ARG A 203 36.11 0.51 -14.07
CA ARG A 203 35.85 -0.33 -15.24
C ARG A 203 36.28 -1.78 -15.00
N ALA A 204 37.41 -2.01 -14.37
CA ALA A 204 37.87 -3.35 -14.03
C ALA A 204 36.88 -4.04 -13.09
N ALA A 205 36.39 -3.33 -12.07
CA ALA A 205 35.34 -3.82 -11.18
C ALA A 205 34.02 -4.12 -11.90
N LEU A 206 33.63 -3.28 -12.88
CA LEU A 206 32.45 -3.51 -13.71
C LEU A 206 32.61 -4.77 -14.56
N ILE A 207 33.75 -4.97 -15.21
CA ILE A 207 34.05 -6.16 -16.04
C ILE A 207 34.02 -7.43 -15.17
N GLU A 208 34.61 -7.39 -13.98
CA GLU A 208 34.59 -8.50 -13.05
C GLU A 208 33.15 -8.86 -12.65
N ALA A 209 32.31 -7.88 -12.27
CA ALA A 209 30.93 -8.10 -11.93
C ALA A 209 30.10 -8.64 -13.09
N VAL A 210 30.38 -8.20 -14.32
CA VAL A 210 29.75 -8.74 -15.54
C VAL A 210 30.17 -10.18 -15.78
N ALA A 211 31.46 -10.49 -15.65
CA ALA A 211 32.00 -11.84 -15.82
C ALA A 211 31.39 -12.83 -14.79
N GLU A 212 31.23 -12.43 -13.54
CA GLU A 212 30.59 -13.26 -12.50
C GLU A 212 29.15 -13.64 -12.82
N SER A 213 28.48 -12.90 -13.68
CA SER A 213 27.07 -13.12 -14.01
C SER A 213 26.84 -14.12 -15.15
N ASP A 214 27.86 -14.51 -15.87
CA ASP A 214 27.75 -15.35 -17.05
C ASP A 214 28.99 -16.26 -17.21
N ASP A 215 28.79 -17.57 -17.35
CA ASP A 215 29.84 -18.56 -17.40
C ASP A 215 30.77 -18.39 -18.62
N GLU A 216 30.24 -18.00 -19.77
CA GLU A 216 31.07 -17.77 -21.00
C GLU A 216 31.93 -16.52 -20.83
N LEU A 217 31.39 -15.45 -20.28
CA LEU A 217 32.13 -14.22 -20.00
C LEU A 217 33.18 -14.43 -18.91
N MET A 218 32.85 -15.29 -17.91
CA MET A 218 33.81 -15.66 -16.88
C MET A 218 35.01 -16.43 -17.47
N MET A 219 34.78 -17.35 -18.39
CA MET A 219 35.88 -18.09 -19.04
C MET A 219 36.77 -17.14 -19.80
N LYS A 220 36.23 -16.23 -20.63
CA LYS A 220 36.99 -15.21 -21.34
C LYS A 220 37.81 -14.33 -20.40
N TYR A 221 37.20 -13.87 -19.32
CA TYR A 221 37.86 -13.05 -18.30
C TYR A 221 39.04 -13.77 -17.64
N LEU A 222 38.87 -15.06 -17.28
CA LEU A 222 39.94 -15.88 -16.69
C LEU A 222 41.08 -16.22 -17.69
N GLU A 223 40.76 -16.30 -18.97
CA GLU A 223 41.78 -16.52 -20.05
C GLU A 223 42.52 -15.21 -20.41
N GLY A 224 42.11 -14.08 -19.84
CA GLY A 224 42.73 -12.78 -20.06
C GLY A 224 42.30 -12.13 -21.37
N GLU A 225 41.20 -12.57 -21.95
CA GLU A 225 40.63 -11.95 -23.14
C GLU A 225 39.84 -10.69 -22.75
N GLU A 226 39.96 -9.63 -23.54
CA GLU A 226 39.15 -8.42 -23.34
C GLU A 226 37.71 -8.66 -23.79
N LEU A 227 36.74 -8.24 -22.94
CA LEU A 227 35.31 -8.24 -23.30
C LEU A 227 35.02 -7.08 -24.25
N THR A 228 34.22 -7.34 -25.27
CA THR A 228 33.75 -6.27 -26.17
C THR A 228 32.69 -5.42 -25.51
N GLU A 229 32.43 -4.22 -26.05
CA GLU A 229 31.37 -3.34 -25.55
C GLU A 229 30.01 -4.04 -25.57
N GLU A 230 29.71 -4.77 -26.67
CA GLU A 230 28.45 -5.52 -26.80
C GLU A 230 28.32 -6.63 -25.75
N GLU A 231 29.42 -7.32 -25.43
CA GLU A 231 29.44 -8.36 -24.39
C GLU A 231 29.24 -7.78 -23.01
N ILE A 232 29.83 -6.62 -22.72
CA ILE A 232 29.65 -5.90 -21.46
C ILE A 232 28.19 -5.47 -21.32
N ILE A 233 27.60 -4.86 -22.34
CA ILE A 233 26.20 -4.42 -22.34
C ILE A 233 25.25 -5.60 -22.15
N ALA A 234 25.46 -6.68 -22.91
CA ALA A 234 24.64 -7.89 -22.80
C ALA A 234 24.74 -8.55 -21.39
N GLY A 235 25.97 -8.57 -20.84
CA GLY A 235 26.21 -9.11 -19.51
C GLY A 235 25.55 -8.27 -18.39
N ILE A 236 25.64 -6.95 -18.46
CA ILE A 236 24.94 -6.04 -17.52
C ILE A 236 23.42 -6.25 -17.63
N ARG A 237 22.87 -6.30 -18.84
CA ARG A 237 21.44 -6.53 -19.07
C ARG A 237 20.97 -7.84 -18.45
N LYS A 238 21.68 -8.93 -18.75
CA LYS A 238 21.35 -10.27 -18.22
C LYS A 238 21.39 -10.29 -16.69
N ALA A 239 22.41 -9.72 -16.08
CA ALA A 239 22.53 -9.64 -14.63
C ALA A 239 21.46 -8.75 -13.98
N THR A 240 21.10 -7.64 -14.62
CA THR A 240 20.07 -6.70 -14.16
C THR A 240 18.68 -7.34 -14.20
N ILE A 241 18.34 -7.98 -15.31
CA ILE A 241 17.05 -8.68 -15.47
C ILE A 241 16.92 -9.83 -14.47
N ALA A 242 18.01 -10.53 -14.17
CA ALA A 242 18.06 -11.59 -13.16
C ALA A 242 18.09 -11.07 -11.71
N CYS A 243 18.01 -9.76 -11.50
CA CYS A 243 18.12 -9.10 -10.18
C CYS A 243 19.45 -9.41 -9.44
N LYS A 244 20.52 -9.76 -10.16
CA LYS A 244 21.83 -10.05 -9.59
C LYS A 244 22.76 -8.84 -9.54
N MET A 245 22.46 -7.81 -10.32
CA MET A 245 23.23 -6.57 -10.41
C MET A 245 22.28 -5.37 -10.44
N THR A 246 22.72 -4.27 -9.86
CA THR A 246 22.05 -2.97 -9.93
C THR A 246 23.03 -1.98 -10.57
N PRO A 247 22.90 -1.65 -11.86
CA PRO A 247 23.73 -0.61 -12.50
C PRO A 247 23.45 0.75 -11.85
N VAL A 248 24.49 1.53 -11.60
CA VAL A 248 24.38 2.84 -10.96
C VAL A 248 24.83 3.94 -11.91
N CYS A 249 23.93 4.86 -12.19
CA CYS A 249 24.16 6.11 -12.92
C CYS A 249 24.24 7.30 -11.95
N CYS A 250 24.70 8.43 -12.43
CA CYS A 250 24.74 9.68 -11.67
C CYS A 250 24.29 10.87 -12.51
N GLY A 251 23.88 11.94 -11.85
CA GLY A 251 23.50 13.16 -12.52
C GLY A 251 22.89 14.21 -11.59
N SER A 252 22.42 15.29 -12.20
CA SER A 252 21.60 16.31 -11.57
C SER A 252 20.45 16.67 -12.50
N SER A 253 19.27 16.17 -12.21
CA SER A 253 18.07 16.44 -12.99
C SER A 253 17.71 17.94 -12.95
N TYR A 254 17.93 18.60 -11.82
CA TYR A 254 17.71 20.04 -11.69
C TYR A 254 18.63 20.87 -12.60
N LYS A 255 19.89 20.49 -12.69
CA LYS A 255 20.88 21.13 -13.58
C LYS A 255 20.86 20.60 -15.02
N ASN A 256 19.91 19.74 -15.36
CA ASN A 256 19.78 19.15 -16.69
C ASN A 256 20.97 18.32 -17.15
N LYS A 257 21.60 17.57 -16.25
CA LYS A 257 22.78 16.76 -16.52
C LYS A 257 22.57 15.29 -16.17
N GLY A 258 22.77 14.40 -17.11
CA GLY A 258 22.77 12.95 -16.88
C GLY A 258 21.45 12.22 -17.12
N VAL A 259 20.38 12.90 -17.53
CA VAL A 259 19.07 12.26 -17.77
C VAL A 259 19.07 11.45 -19.07
N GLN A 260 19.65 11.97 -20.15
CA GLN A 260 19.73 11.26 -21.42
C GLN A 260 20.57 9.98 -21.32
N PRO A 261 21.78 9.97 -20.71
CA PRO A 261 22.53 8.73 -20.50
C PRO A 261 21.78 7.73 -19.61
N MET A 262 20.99 8.19 -18.66
CA MET A 262 20.10 7.34 -17.85
C MET A 262 19.02 6.70 -18.72
N LEU A 263 18.40 7.43 -19.64
CA LEU A 263 17.44 6.88 -20.59
C LEU A 263 18.07 5.86 -21.53
N ASP A 264 19.27 6.10 -22.00
CA ASP A 264 20.03 5.12 -22.79
C ASP A 264 20.28 3.84 -21.99
N ALA A 265 20.66 3.98 -20.73
CA ALA A 265 20.83 2.85 -19.80
C ALA A 265 19.53 2.08 -19.56
N VAL A 266 18.39 2.77 -19.49
CA VAL A 266 17.06 2.11 -19.38
C VAL A 266 16.82 1.20 -20.59
N ILE A 267 17.06 1.68 -21.80
CA ILE A 267 16.89 0.86 -23.02
C ILE A 267 17.88 -0.30 -23.03
N GLN A 268 19.13 -0.08 -22.64
CA GLN A 268 20.18 -1.08 -22.70
C GLN A 268 20.03 -2.18 -21.65
N PHE A 269 19.62 -1.84 -20.43
CA PHE A 269 19.74 -2.74 -19.28
C PHE A 269 18.42 -3.17 -18.66
N MET A 270 17.35 -2.40 -18.84
CA MET A 270 16.05 -2.75 -18.26
C MET A 270 15.28 -3.70 -19.18
N PRO A 271 14.47 -4.62 -18.61
CA PRO A 271 13.74 -5.59 -19.40
C PRO A 271 12.61 -4.96 -20.22
N ALA A 272 12.39 -5.50 -21.41
CA ALA A 272 11.15 -5.33 -22.15
C ALA A 272 10.09 -6.34 -21.65
N PRO A 273 8.79 -6.17 -21.97
CA PRO A 273 7.76 -7.15 -21.60
C PRO A 273 8.06 -8.58 -22.07
N THR A 274 8.82 -8.74 -23.16
CA THR A 274 9.23 -10.04 -23.71
C THR A 274 10.41 -10.68 -22.97
N ASP A 275 11.13 -9.94 -22.16
CA ASP A 275 12.30 -10.44 -21.39
C ASP A 275 11.89 -11.02 -20.03
N ILE A 276 10.69 -10.68 -19.54
CA ILE A 276 10.17 -11.19 -18.28
C ILE A 276 9.46 -12.53 -18.48
N PRO A 277 9.40 -13.39 -17.44
CA PRO A 277 8.63 -14.64 -17.51
C PRO A 277 7.16 -14.40 -17.87
N ASN A 278 6.54 -15.41 -18.47
CA ASN A 278 5.10 -15.39 -18.72
C ASN A 278 4.32 -15.08 -17.43
N ILE A 279 3.28 -14.27 -17.54
CA ILE A 279 2.42 -13.98 -16.40
C ILE A 279 1.66 -15.22 -15.98
N LYS A 280 1.75 -15.56 -14.72
CA LYS A 280 1.05 -16.70 -14.12
C LYS A 280 -0.32 -16.30 -13.59
N GLY A 281 -1.23 -17.25 -13.61
CA GLY A 281 -2.56 -17.12 -13.07
C GLY A 281 -3.18 -18.48 -12.81
N VAL A 282 -4.46 -18.48 -12.51
CA VAL A 282 -5.24 -19.69 -12.24
C VAL A 282 -6.49 -19.66 -13.12
N ASN A 283 -6.80 -20.78 -13.75
CA ASN A 283 -8.05 -20.93 -14.46
C ASN A 283 -9.19 -21.00 -13.42
N PRO A 284 -10.18 -20.11 -13.44
CA PRO A 284 -11.24 -20.08 -12.43
C PRO A 284 -12.20 -21.27 -12.48
N GLU A 285 -12.31 -21.96 -13.62
CA GLU A 285 -13.19 -23.13 -13.78
C GLU A 285 -12.52 -24.40 -13.28
N THR A 286 -11.23 -24.62 -13.60
CA THR A 286 -10.51 -25.85 -13.27
C THR A 286 -9.70 -25.74 -11.97
N GLY A 287 -9.36 -24.53 -11.54
CA GLY A 287 -8.45 -24.29 -10.42
C GLY A 287 -6.98 -24.62 -10.71
N GLU A 288 -6.64 -24.93 -11.96
CA GLU A 288 -5.27 -25.24 -12.37
C GLU A 288 -4.47 -23.99 -12.67
N GLU A 289 -3.15 -24.06 -12.46
CA GLU A 289 -2.23 -23.00 -12.86
C GLU A 289 -2.23 -22.84 -14.38
N ASP A 290 -2.25 -21.62 -14.85
CA ASP A 290 -2.19 -21.25 -16.25
C ASP A 290 -1.26 -20.05 -16.42
N GLU A 291 -0.79 -19.82 -17.63
CA GLU A 291 0.10 -18.69 -17.92
C GLU A 291 -0.24 -18.04 -19.27
N ARG A 292 0.18 -16.78 -19.43
CA ARG A 292 0.04 -16.05 -20.70
C ARG A 292 1.38 -15.50 -21.13
N PRO A 293 1.80 -15.76 -22.39
CA PRO A 293 3.01 -15.17 -22.96
C PRO A 293 2.77 -13.69 -23.32
N SER A 294 3.83 -12.91 -23.29
CA SER A 294 3.80 -11.53 -23.80
C SER A 294 3.79 -11.56 -25.34
N SER A 295 2.61 -11.71 -25.93
CA SER A 295 2.39 -11.79 -27.38
C SER A 295 1.04 -11.19 -27.74
N ASP A 296 0.99 -10.45 -28.85
CA ASP A 296 -0.26 -9.84 -29.35
C ASP A 296 -1.22 -10.90 -29.90
N ASP A 297 -0.70 -12.06 -30.33
CA ASP A 297 -1.50 -13.18 -30.86
C ASP A 297 -2.08 -14.09 -29.78
N ALA A 298 -1.66 -13.93 -28.54
CA ALA A 298 -2.16 -14.72 -27.41
C ALA A 298 -3.55 -14.21 -26.95
N PRO A 299 -4.32 -15.03 -26.22
CA PRO A 299 -5.57 -14.59 -25.63
C PRO A 299 -5.38 -13.38 -24.71
N PHE A 300 -6.28 -12.42 -24.79
CA PHE A 300 -6.20 -11.19 -24.01
C PHE A 300 -6.22 -11.47 -22.51
N ALA A 301 -5.28 -10.89 -21.79
CA ALA A 301 -5.25 -10.85 -20.33
C ALA A 301 -4.59 -9.56 -19.85
N ALA A 302 -5.26 -8.87 -18.94
CA ALA A 302 -4.81 -7.62 -18.35
C ALA A 302 -5.16 -7.56 -16.86
N LEU A 303 -4.40 -6.77 -16.12
CA LEU A 303 -4.63 -6.51 -14.71
C LEU A 303 -5.02 -5.05 -14.50
N ALA A 304 -6.19 -4.82 -13.90
CA ALA A 304 -6.59 -3.50 -13.45
C ALA A 304 -5.83 -3.16 -12.15
N PHE A 305 -4.88 -2.25 -12.22
CA PHE A 305 -3.99 -1.96 -11.08
C PHE A 305 -4.31 -0.66 -10.34
N LYS A 306 -5.12 0.21 -10.96
CA LYS A 306 -5.52 1.48 -10.34
C LYS A 306 -6.90 1.92 -10.85
N ILE A 307 -7.72 2.40 -9.94
CA ILE A 307 -8.97 3.09 -10.25
C ILE A 307 -8.79 4.58 -9.91
N ALA A 308 -9.30 5.45 -10.77
CA ALA A 308 -9.37 6.88 -10.52
C ALA A 308 -10.74 7.42 -10.92
N THR A 309 -11.18 8.46 -10.25
CA THR A 309 -12.41 9.16 -10.60
C THR A 309 -12.07 10.48 -11.29
N ASP A 310 -12.57 10.62 -12.50
CA ASP A 310 -12.39 11.84 -13.29
C ASP A 310 -13.70 12.62 -13.33
N PRO A 311 -13.67 13.96 -13.15
CA PRO A 311 -14.88 14.78 -13.13
C PRO A 311 -15.67 14.78 -14.44
N PHE A 312 -15.02 14.49 -15.57
CA PHE A 312 -15.62 14.59 -16.91
C PHE A 312 -16.02 13.25 -17.51
N VAL A 313 -15.20 12.21 -17.29
CA VAL A 313 -15.43 10.89 -17.88
C VAL A 313 -15.87 9.85 -16.86
N GLY A 314 -15.88 10.18 -15.59
CA GLY A 314 -16.25 9.30 -14.50
C GLY A 314 -15.14 8.33 -14.11
N LYS A 315 -15.49 7.07 -13.91
CA LYS A 315 -14.55 6.03 -13.48
C LYS A 315 -13.55 5.67 -14.58
N LEU A 316 -12.27 5.76 -14.26
CA LEU A 316 -11.14 5.32 -15.06
C LEU A 316 -10.51 4.09 -14.42
N ALA A 317 -10.40 3.00 -15.17
CA ALA A 317 -9.67 1.82 -14.75
C ALA A 317 -8.35 1.73 -15.51
N PHE A 318 -7.24 1.95 -14.81
CA PHE A 318 -5.90 1.77 -15.35
C PHE A 318 -5.55 0.29 -15.38
N PHE A 319 -5.10 -0.19 -16.51
CA PHE A 319 -4.77 -1.60 -16.68
C PHE A 319 -3.46 -1.80 -17.44
N ARG A 320 -2.77 -2.88 -17.10
CA ARG A 320 -1.62 -3.40 -17.84
C ARG A 320 -2.04 -4.59 -18.67
N VAL A 321 -1.77 -4.55 -19.97
CA VAL A 321 -1.94 -5.69 -20.88
C VAL A 321 -0.73 -6.61 -20.76
N TYR A 322 -0.95 -7.86 -20.37
CA TYR A 322 0.09 -8.89 -20.31
C TYR A 322 0.13 -9.75 -21.57
N SER A 323 -1.00 -9.99 -22.21
CA SER A 323 -1.10 -10.75 -23.46
C SER A 323 -2.27 -10.29 -24.31
N GLY A 324 -2.17 -10.53 -25.59
CA GLY A 324 -3.23 -10.23 -26.56
C GLY A 324 -3.37 -8.74 -26.85
N THR A 325 -4.46 -8.41 -27.53
CA THR A 325 -4.83 -7.06 -27.93
C THR A 325 -6.27 -6.76 -27.52
N LEU A 326 -6.59 -5.49 -27.35
CA LEU A 326 -7.92 -5.02 -27.00
C LEU A 326 -8.28 -3.78 -27.80
N THR A 327 -9.47 -3.79 -28.41
CA THR A 327 -9.97 -2.68 -29.21
C THR A 327 -11.02 -1.88 -28.43
N SER A 328 -11.00 -0.57 -28.58
CA SER A 328 -12.02 0.34 -28.04
C SER A 328 -13.42 -0.07 -28.49
N GLY A 329 -14.40 0.01 -27.59
CA GLY A 329 -15.80 -0.38 -27.86
C GLY A 329 -16.09 -1.88 -27.75
N SER A 330 -15.06 -2.72 -27.51
CA SER A 330 -15.19 -4.16 -27.36
C SER A 330 -15.63 -4.59 -25.96
N TYR A 331 -15.83 -5.89 -25.78
CA TYR A 331 -16.16 -6.48 -24.49
C TYR A 331 -14.94 -7.17 -23.87
N VAL A 332 -14.88 -7.12 -22.56
CA VAL A 332 -13.93 -7.91 -21.75
C VAL A 332 -14.69 -8.69 -20.69
N TYR A 333 -14.07 -9.75 -20.22
CA TYR A 333 -14.58 -10.54 -19.11
C TYR A 333 -13.75 -10.27 -17.86
N ASN A 334 -14.42 -9.79 -16.81
CA ASN A 334 -13.80 -9.64 -15.49
C ASN A 334 -13.90 -10.99 -14.78
N SER A 335 -12.84 -11.79 -14.87
CA SER A 335 -12.77 -13.14 -14.31
C SER A 335 -12.77 -13.15 -12.79
N SER A 336 -12.28 -12.10 -12.16
CA SER A 336 -12.30 -11.97 -10.70
C SER A 336 -13.70 -11.84 -10.12
N LYS A 337 -14.65 -11.30 -10.90
CA LYS A 337 -16.03 -11.07 -10.50
C LYS A 337 -17.06 -11.88 -11.30
N GLY A 338 -16.62 -12.62 -12.32
CA GLY A 338 -17.49 -13.40 -13.18
C GLY A 338 -18.47 -12.54 -13.99
N LYS A 339 -18.06 -11.36 -14.46
CA LYS A 339 -18.91 -10.40 -15.17
C LYS A 339 -18.31 -9.97 -16.49
N ARG A 340 -19.16 -9.88 -17.50
CA ARG A 340 -18.83 -9.31 -18.80
C ARG A 340 -19.06 -7.80 -18.76
N GLU A 341 -18.05 -7.02 -19.15
CA GLU A 341 -18.12 -5.56 -19.19
C GLU A 341 -17.76 -5.03 -20.58
N ARG A 342 -18.31 -3.87 -20.92
CA ARG A 342 -18.00 -3.20 -22.17
C ARG A 342 -17.01 -2.07 -21.92
N ILE A 343 -15.93 -2.05 -22.70
CA ILE A 343 -15.02 -0.92 -22.77
C ILE A 343 -15.63 0.13 -23.69
N GLY A 344 -15.92 1.31 -23.14
CA GLY A 344 -16.42 2.43 -23.92
C GLY A 344 -15.30 3.03 -24.77
N ARG A 345 -14.25 3.50 -24.12
CA ARG A 345 -13.06 4.13 -24.74
C ARG A 345 -11.81 3.64 -24.04
N ILE A 346 -10.71 3.59 -24.79
CA ILE A 346 -9.38 3.35 -24.26
C ILE A 346 -8.60 4.66 -24.36
N LEU A 347 -7.97 5.07 -23.26
CA LEU A 347 -7.25 6.29 -23.13
C LEU A 347 -5.78 6.02 -22.85
N GLN A 348 -4.89 6.67 -23.57
CA GLN A 348 -3.50 6.80 -23.19
C GLN A 348 -3.38 8.03 -22.31
N MET A 349 -2.79 7.84 -21.13
CA MET A 349 -2.67 8.89 -20.13
C MET A 349 -1.31 9.56 -20.19
N HIS A 350 -1.32 10.89 -20.03
CA HIS A 350 -0.14 11.71 -19.83
C HIS A 350 -0.39 12.59 -18.61
N ALA A 351 -0.18 12.00 -17.42
CA ALA A 351 -0.64 12.55 -16.14
C ALA A 351 -2.17 12.81 -16.15
N ASN A 352 -2.62 14.06 -16.25
CA ASN A 352 -4.04 14.43 -16.34
C ASN A 352 -4.56 14.63 -17.77
N HIS A 353 -3.68 14.61 -18.76
CA HIS A 353 -4.08 14.69 -20.17
C HIS A 353 -4.42 13.32 -20.72
N ARG A 354 -5.40 13.28 -21.62
CA ARG A 354 -5.98 12.05 -22.17
C ARG A 354 -5.90 12.09 -23.69
N GLU A 355 -5.47 11.01 -24.27
CA GLU A 355 -5.48 10.77 -25.71
C GLU A 355 -6.27 9.49 -25.97
N GLU A 356 -7.31 9.58 -26.81
CA GLU A 356 -8.08 8.38 -27.18
C GLU A 356 -7.28 7.55 -28.15
N ILE A 357 -7.19 6.24 -27.88
CA ILE A 357 -6.54 5.25 -28.74
C ILE A 357 -7.51 4.14 -29.10
N GLU A 358 -7.37 3.60 -30.31
CA GLU A 358 -8.28 2.58 -30.81
C GLU A 358 -7.95 1.19 -30.28
N MET A 359 -6.66 0.90 -30.06
CA MET A 359 -6.18 -0.43 -29.71
C MET A 359 -5.00 -0.36 -28.75
N VAL A 360 -4.92 -1.34 -27.86
CA VAL A 360 -3.76 -1.62 -27.01
C VAL A 360 -3.19 -3.00 -27.29
N TYR A 361 -1.90 -3.13 -27.07
CA TYR A 361 -1.11 -4.32 -27.35
C TYR A 361 -0.49 -4.89 -26.09
N SER A 362 0.07 -6.10 -26.20
CA SER A 362 0.79 -6.74 -25.10
C SER A 362 1.93 -5.83 -24.59
N GLY A 363 2.00 -5.64 -23.29
CA GLY A 363 2.95 -4.74 -22.62
C GLY A 363 2.46 -3.30 -22.43
N ASP A 364 1.34 -2.91 -23.02
CA ASP A 364 0.81 -1.56 -22.89
C ASP A 364 0.20 -1.26 -21.52
N LEU A 365 0.30 0.03 -21.15
CA LEU A 365 -0.44 0.63 -20.05
C LEU A 365 -1.47 1.60 -20.64
N ALA A 366 -2.73 1.45 -20.23
CA ALA A 366 -3.81 2.33 -20.66
C ALA A 366 -4.88 2.48 -19.58
N ALA A 367 -5.82 3.37 -19.80
CA ALA A 367 -7.01 3.53 -18.98
C ALA A 367 -8.27 3.23 -19.78
N ALA A 368 -9.20 2.51 -19.19
CA ALA A 368 -10.50 2.21 -19.80
C ALA A 368 -11.61 3.04 -19.15
N VAL A 369 -12.52 3.54 -19.99
CA VAL A 369 -13.77 4.17 -19.58
C VAL A 369 -14.91 3.20 -19.85
N GLY A 370 -15.87 3.14 -18.92
CA GLY A 370 -17.08 2.33 -19.07
C GLY A 370 -17.12 1.05 -18.25
N LEU A 371 -16.02 0.69 -17.59
CA LEU A 371 -15.96 -0.43 -16.65
C LEU A 371 -16.63 -0.02 -15.32
N LYS A 372 -17.80 -0.60 -15.03
CA LYS A 372 -18.59 -0.23 -13.85
C LYS A 372 -18.22 -1.03 -12.60
N ASP A 373 -18.05 -2.35 -12.79
CA ASP A 373 -17.84 -3.30 -11.71
C ASP A 373 -16.36 -3.56 -11.40
N THR A 374 -15.46 -3.25 -12.32
CA THR A 374 -14.02 -3.47 -12.18
C THR A 374 -13.42 -2.63 -11.04
N THR A 375 -12.64 -3.27 -10.18
CA THR A 375 -11.92 -2.65 -9.07
C THR A 375 -10.41 -2.95 -9.19
N THR A 376 -9.61 -2.30 -8.33
CA THR A 376 -8.16 -2.54 -8.29
C THR A 376 -7.85 -3.99 -7.95
N GLY A 377 -7.00 -4.63 -8.74
CA GLY A 377 -6.63 -6.04 -8.59
C GLY A 377 -7.45 -7.00 -9.45
N ASP A 378 -8.50 -6.54 -10.13
CA ASP A 378 -9.31 -7.40 -10.98
C ASP A 378 -8.57 -7.75 -12.28
N THR A 379 -8.79 -8.98 -12.75
CA THR A 379 -8.28 -9.45 -14.04
C THR A 379 -9.35 -9.23 -15.11
N LEU A 380 -8.91 -8.66 -16.23
CA LEU A 380 -9.70 -8.52 -17.45
C LEU A 380 -9.15 -9.47 -18.51
N CYS A 381 -9.96 -10.35 -19.06
CA CYS A 381 -9.49 -11.34 -20.01
C CYS A 381 -10.50 -11.62 -21.14
N ASP A 382 -10.11 -12.51 -22.06
CA ASP A 382 -11.02 -13.10 -23.03
C ASP A 382 -11.96 -14.10 -22.34
N GLU A 383 -13.25 -13.97 -22.55
CA GLU A 383 -14.31 -14.84 -21.99
C GLU A 383 -14.14 -16.33 -22.35
N LYS A 384 -13.51 -16.62 -23.47
CA LYS A 384 -13.28 -18.02 -23.92
C LYS A 384 -11.98 -18.63 -23.33
N ASN A 385 -11.12 -17.81 -22.82
CA ASN A 385 -9.82 -18.20 -22.27
C ASN A 385 -9.66 -17.53 -20.90
N GLU A 386 -10.50 -17.94 -19.95
CA GLU A 386 -10.53 -17.33 -18.63
C GLU A 386 -9.25 -17.60 -17.84
N ILE A 387 -8.74 -16.59 -17.22
CA ILE A 387 -7.62 -16.63 -16.28
C ILE A 387 -7.84 -15.59 -15.19
N ILE A 388 -7.48 -15.91 -13.95
CA ILE A 388 -7.33 -14.95 -12.86
C ILE A 388 -5.84 -14.81 -12.62
N LEU A 389 -5.32 -13.63 -12.89
CA LEU A 389 -3.93 -13.29 -12.57
C LEU A 389 -3.80 -13.16 -11.04
N GLU A 390 -2.59 -13.35 -10.52
CA GLU A 390 -2.32 -13.23 -9.10
C GLU A 390 -2.88 -11.90 -8.55
N SER A 391 -3.72 -11.99 -7.53
CA SER A 391 -4.36 -10.83 -6.91
C SER A 391 -3.36 -10.00 -6.09
N MET A 392 -3.56 -8.68 -6.08
CA MET A 392 -2.84 -7.79 -5.19
C MET A 392 -3.36 -7.95 -3.76
N VAL A 393 -2.44 -8.12 -2.81
CA VAL A 393 -2.75 -8.12 -1.38
C VAL A 393 -2.42 -6.74 -0.84
N PHE A 394 -3.40 -6.05 -0.29
CA PHE A 394 -3.22 -4.72 0.27
C PHE A 394 -3.11 -4.79 1.79
N PRO A 395 -2.24 -3.96 2.40
CA PRO A 395 -2.16 -3.88 3.86
C PRO A 395 -3.44 -3.31 4.45
N GLU A 396 -3.75 -3.72 5.66
CA GLU A 396 -4.86 -3.16 6.42
C GLU A 396 -4.55 -1.72 6.86
N PRO A 397 -5.56 -0.85 6.91
CA PRO A 397 -5.41 0.51 7.41
C PRO A 397 -4.88 0.55 8.84
N VAL A 398 -4.03 1.51 9.12
CA VAL A 398 -3.30 1.63 10.41
C VAL A 398 -3.95 2.61 11.37
N ILE A 399 -4.56 3.67 10.84
CA ILE A 399 -5.22 4.70 11.65
C ILE A 399 -6.62 4.98 11.15
N SER A 400 -7.45 5.46 12.05
CA SER A 400 -8.84 5.82 11.77
C SER A 400 -9.17 7.19 12.36
N VAL A 401 -10.07 7.92 11.71
CA VAL A 401 -10.66 9.16 12.21
C VAL A 401 -12.16 9.15 11.97
N ALA A 402 -12.91 9.84 12.83
CA ALA A 402 -14.33 10.05 12.64
C ALA A 402 -14.56 11.31 11.80
N VAL A 403 -15.44 11.21 10.82
CA VAL A 403 -15.82 12.33 9.95
C VAL A 403 -17.32 12.58 10.10
N GLU A 404 -17.68 13.81 10.47
CA GLU A 404 -19.07 14.20 10.67
C GLU A 404 -19.48 15.28 9.67
N PRO A 405 -20.59 15.10 8.94
CA PRO A 405 -21.08 16.11 8.02
C PRO A 405 -21.63 17.32 8.80
N LYS A 406 -21.39 18.54 8.30
CA LYS A 406 -21.88 19.77 8.93
C LYS A 406 -23.38 19.97 8.74
N THR A 407 -23.93 19.45 7.65
CA THR A 407 -25.37 19.58 7.31
C THR A 407 -25.94 18.25 6.79
N LYS A 408 -27.28 18.12 6.78
CA LYS A 408 -27.94 16.94 6.16
C LYS A 408 -27.63 16.79 4.67
N ALA A 409 -27.48 17.90 3.95
CA ALA A 409 -27.10 17.89 2.52
C ALA A 409 -25.67 17.39 2.33
N ASP A 410 -24.77 17.70 3.28
CA ASP A 410 -23.40 17.19 3.26
C ASP A 410 -23.34 15.69 3.55
N GLN A 411 -24.27 15.15 4.33
CA GLN A 411 -24.31 13.72 4.65
C GLN A 411 -24.50 12.84 3.41
N GLU A 412 -25.44 13.20 2.52
CA GLU A 412 -25.65 12.45 1.28
C GLU A 412 -24.45 12.55 0.35
N LYS A 413 -23.93 13.76 0.17
CA LYS A 413 -22.73 14.02 -0.64
C LYS A 413 -21.50 13.28 -0.08
N MET A 414 -21.35 13.25 1.24
CA MET A 414 -20.25 12.57 1.92
C MET A 414 -20.27 11.06 1.64
N GLY A 415 -21.44 10.42 1.73
CA GLY A 415 -21.58 9.00 1.43
C GLY A 415 -21.11 8.65 0.02
N ILE A 416 -21.56 9.42 -0.98
CA ILE A 416 -21.17 9.23 -2.39
C ILE A 416 -19.67 9.49 -2.59
N ALA A 417 -19.15 10.56 -1.99
CA ALA A 417 -17.74 10.92 -2.11
C ALA A 417 -16.82 9.87 -1.48
N LEU A 418 -17.16 9.41 -0.27
CA LEU A 418 -16.39 8.38 0.44
C LEU A 418 -16.41 7.05 -0.30
N GLN A 419 -17.53 6.67 -0.90
CA GLN A 419 -17.60 5.46 -1.73
C GLN A 419 -16.65 5.56 -2.93
N LYS A 420 -16.64 6.69 -3.64
CA LYS A 420 -15.73 6.90 -4.77
C LYS A 420 -14.27 6.85 -4.34
N LEU A 421 -13.92 7.48 -3.23
CA LEU A 421 -12.57 7.45 -2.68
C LEU A 421 -12.14 6.04 -2.26
N ALA A 422 -13.04 5.24 -1.70
CA ALA A 422 -12.78 3.83 -1.36
C ALA A 422 -12.63 2.94 -2.60
N GLU A 423 -13.28 3.28 -3.72
CA GLU A 423 -13.06 2.59 -5.00
C GLU A 423 -11.68 2.90 -5.61
N GLU A 424 -11.18 4.11 -5.39
CA GLU A 424 -9.86 4.54 -5.87
C GLU A 424 -8.71 3.91 -5.07
N ASP A 425 -8.88 3.83 -3.75
CA ASP A 425 -7.83 3.38 -2.82
C ASP A 425 -8.28 2.17 -2.01
N PRO A 426 -7.76 0.98 -2.29
CA PRO A 426 -8.13 -0.25 -1.59
C PRO A 426 -7.66 -0.29 -0.13
N THR A 427 -6.79 0.62 0.31
CA THR A 427 -6.37 0.75 1.72
C THR A 427 -7.17 1.78 2.49
N PHE A 428 -8.00 2.53 1.79
CA PHE A 428 -8.94 3.43 2.41
C PHE A 428 -10.26 2.70 2.68
N ARG A 429 -10.66 2.66 3.94
CA ARG A 429 -11.92 2.01 4.35
C ARG A 429 -12.85 3.00 5.00
N VAL A 430 -14.13 2.78 4.77
CA VAL A 430 -15.21 3.55 5.35
C VAL A 430 -16.21 2.61 5.99
N HIS A 431 -16.57 2.86 7.23
CA HIS A 431 -17.69 2.19 7.86
C HIS A 431 -18.43 3.16 8.77
N THR A 432 -19.70 2.89 8.95
CA THR A 432 -20.51 3.61 9.95
C THR A 432 -20.58 2.75 11.21
N ASP A 433 -20.15 3.32 12.31
CA ASP A 433 -20.26 2.66 13.60
C ASP A 433 -21.76 2.59 13.98
N PRO A 434 -22.32 1.39 14.13
CA PRO A 434 -23.76 1.24 14.43
C PRO A 434 -24.15 1.78 15.81
N GLU A 435 -23.22 1.87 16.74
CA GLU A 435 -23.48 2.34 18.11
C GLU A 435 -23.42 3.86 18.19
N THR A 436 -22.41 4.47 17.61
CA THR A 436 -22.21 5.92 17.66
C THR A 436 -22.81 6.65 16.48
N SER A 437 -23.23 5.92 15.44
CA SER A 437 -23.65 6.45 14.13
C SER A 437 -22.58 7.33 13.46
N GLN A 438 -21.35 7.29 13.95
CA GLN A 438 -20.23 8.01 13.35
C GLN A 438 -19.77 7.35 12.07
N THR A 439 -19.47 8.13 11.05
CA THR A 439 -18.74 7.67 9.89
C THR A 439 -17.26 7.66 10.20
N ILE A 440 -16.68 6.48 10.21
CA ILE A 440 -15.24 6.28 10.48
C ILE A 440 -14.54 6.00 9.17
N ILE A 441 -13.47 6.74 8.92
CA ILE A 441 -12.57 6.53 7.80
C ILE A 441 -11.23 6.04 8.33
N SER A 442 -10.68 5.05 7.65
CA SER A 442 -9.41 4.40 8.03
C SER A 442 -8.42 4.44 6.87
N GLY A 443 -7.16 4.67 7.17
CA GLY A 443 -6.09 4.82 6.18
C GLY A 443 -4.71 4.46 6.72
N MET A 444 -3.69 4.61 5.88
CA MET A 444 -2.31 4.17 6.13
C MET A 444 -1.49 5.14 6.99
N GLY A 445 -1.97 6.34 7.23
CA GLY A 445 -1.26 7.34 8.03
C GLY A 445 -2.01 8.66 8.10
N GLU A 446 -1.52 9.56 8.95
CA GLU A 446 -2.16 10.87 9.16
C GLU A 446 -2.23 11.68 7.87
N LEU A 447 -1.14 11.74 7.12
CA LEU A 447 -1.09 12.47 5.86
C LEU A 447 -2.08 11.89 4.83
N HIS A 448 -2.22 10.57 4.78
CA HIS A 448 -3.19 9.90 3.91
C HIS A 448 -4.62 10.37 4.23
N LEU A 449 -5.02 10.32 5.50
CA LEU A 449 -6.36 10.74 5.90
C LEU A 449 -6.59 12.25 5.75
N ASP A 450 -5.56 13.08 6.01
CA ASP A 450 -5.62 14.52 5.75
C ASP A 450 -5.93 14.84 4.30
N ILE A 451 -5.30 14.12 3.37
CA ILE A 451 -5.53 14.28 1.93
C ILE A 451 -6.95 13.84 1.56
N ILE A 452 -7.42 12.72 2.10
CA ILE A 452 -8.80 12.27 1.87
C ILE A 452 -9.81 13.33 2.35
N VAL A 453 -9.61 13.90 3.53
CA VAL A 453 -10.47 14.96 4.07
C VAL A 453 -10.40 16.23 3.22
N ASP A 454 -9.21 16.61 2.79
CA ASP A 454 -9.04 17.77 1.91
C ASP A 454 -9.71 17.56 0.54
N ARG A 455 -9.65 16.37 -0.03
CA ARG A 455 -10.39 15.99 -1.23
C ARG A 455 -11.90 16.06 -1.03
N LEU A 456 -12.42 15.59 0.13
CA LEU A 456 -13.85 15.76 0.46
C LEU A 456 -14.29 17.22 0.42
N LEU A 457 -13.46 18.09 1.01
CA LEU A 457 -13.76 19.53 1.07
C LEU A 457 -13.64 20.22 -0.28
N ARG A 458 -12.56 20.00 -1.02
CA ARG A 458 -12.22 20.75 -2.25
C ARG A 458 -12.82 20.16 -3.51
N GLU A 459 -12.72 18.85 -3.71
CA GLU A 459 -13.20 18.18 -4.93
C GLU A 459 -14.70 17.91 -4.85
N PHE A 460 -15.18 17.34 -3.74
CA PHE A 460 -16.57 16.93 -3.58
C PHE A 460 -17.46 18.00 -2.94
N LYS A 461 -16.88 19.11 -2.46
CA LYS A 461 -17.60 20.20 -1.80
C LYS A 461 -18.46 19.74 -0.63
N VAL A 462 -17.93 18.84 0.18
CA VAL A 462 -18.56 18.29 1.40
C VAL A 462 -18.05 19.04 2.61
N GLY A 463 -18.94 19.71 3.34
CA GLY A 463 -18.62 20.32 4.62
C GLY A 463 -18.59 19.23 5.71
N CYS A 464 -17.42 18.96 6.26
CA CYS A 464 -17.26 17.97 7.35
C CYS A 464 -16.33 18.49 8.45
N THR A 465 -16.44 17.88 9.63
CA THR A 465 -15.52 18.01 10.76
C THR A 465 -14.86 16.68 11.02
N VAL A 466 -13.60 16.72 11.46
CA VAL A 466 -12.80 15.53 11.76
C VAL A 466 -12.59 15.46 13.26
N GLY A 467 -12.84 14.29 13.83
CA GLY A 467 -12.64 14.00 15.25
C GLY A 467 -11.73 12.80 15.47
N ASN A 468 -11.25 12.65 16.70
CA ASN A 468 -10.50 11.44 17.07
C ASN A 468 -11.39 10.21 16.99
N PRO A 469 -10.86 9.08 16.50
CA PRO A 469 -11.64 7.85 16.45
C PRO A 469 -11.91 7.33 17.86
N GLN A 470 -13.03 6.68 18.02
CA GLN A 470 -13.31 5.92 19.23
C GLN A 470 -12.65 4.54 19.09
N VAL A 471 -12.05 4.08 20.20
CA VAL A 471 -11.50 2.72 20.24
C VAL A 471 -12.67 1.73 20.27
N ALA A 472 -12.60 0.67 19.47
CA ALA A 472 -13.59 -0.39 19.45
C ALA A 472 -13.41 -1.29 20.67
N TYR A 473 -13.89 -0.82 21.81
CA TYR A 473 -13.92 -1.62 23.03
C TYR A 473 -14.88 -2.81 22.90
N ARG A 474 -14.63 -3.84 23.71
CA ARG A 474 -15.51 -5.00 23.88
C ARG A 474 -15.75 -5.20 25.36
N GLU A 475 -16.70 -6.06 25.69
CA GLU A 475 -16.95 -6.51 27.06
C GLU A 475 -16.85 -8.03 27.13
N THR A 476 -16.52 -8.55 28.29
CA THR A 476 -16.59 -9.99 28.57
C THR A 476 -16.82 -10.21 30.04
N ILE A 477 -16.97 -11.45 30.46
CA ILE A 477 -17.15 -11.86 31.87
C ILE A 477 -15.96 -12.64 32.37
N ARG A 478 -15.73 -12.63 33.67
CA ARG A 478 -14.60 -13.37 34.30
C ARG A 478 -15.07 -14.46 35.26
N LYS A 479 -16.36 -14.59 35.48
CA LYS A 479 -16.93 -15.56 36.41
C LYS A 479 -18.14 -16.27 35.80
N ALA A 480 -18.24 -17.58 36.02
CA ALA A 480 -19.42 -18.35 35.66
C ALA A 480 -20.57 -18.04 36.61
N VAL A 481 -21.76 -17.88 36.09
CA VAL A 481 -23.00 -17.59 36.88
C VAL A 481 -24.16 -18.35 36.28
N LYS A 482 -25.17 -18.53 37.13
CA LYS A 482 -26.50 -18.99 36.73
C LYS A 482 -27.50 -17.83 36.94
N ALA A 483 -28.38 -17.61 35.99
CA ALA A 483 -29.33 -16.52 36.01
C ALA A 483 -30.69 -16.94 35.48
N GLU A 484 -31.74 -16.40 36.12
CA GLU A 484 -33.10 -16.57 35.69
C GLU A 484 -33.52 -15.41 34.77
N GLY A 485 -34.10 -15.75 33.63
CA GLY A 485 -34.79 -14.82 32.76
C GLY A 485 -36.29 -15.10 32.77
N LYS A 486 -37.08 -14.18 33.32
CA LYS A 486 -38.53 -14.34 33.41
C LYS A 486 -39.23 -13.08 32.94
N PHE A 487 -40.00 -13.24 31.90
CA PHE A 487 -40.83 -12.18 31.34
C PHE A 487 -42.29 -12.55 31.44
N VAL A 488 -43.04 -11.80 32.23
CA VAL A 488 -44.49 -11.97 32.44
C VAL A 488 -45.15 -10.62 32.25
N ARG A 489 -46.10 -10.52 31.34
CA ARG A 489 -46.89 -9.32 31.10
C ARG A 489 -48.36 -9.70 30.90
N GLN A 490 -49.24 -9.14 31.68
CA GLN A 490 -50.70 -9.23 31.48
C GLN A 490 -51.25 -7.83 31.17
N SER A 491 -51.82 -7.66 29.97
CA SER A 491 -52.49 -6.42 29.58
C SER A 491 -53.79 -6.79 28.86
N GLY A 492 -54.90 -6.86 29.60
CA GLY A 492 -56.27 -6.93 29.11
C GLY A 492 -56.54 -7.82 27.90
N GLY A 493 -56.30 -9.12 28.00
CA GLY A 493 -56.46 -10.09 26.90
C GLY A 493 -55.45 -11.23 27.03
N LYS A 494 -54.84 -11.65 25.91
CA LYS A 494 -53.78 -12.68 25.89
C LYS A 494 -52.53 -12.16 26.60
N GLY A 495 -52.06 -12.86 27.62
CA GLY A 495 -50.82 -12.56 28.35
C GLY A 495 -49.54 -12.86 27.55
N GLN A 496 -48.41 -12.52 28.09
CA GLN A 496 -47.10 -12.90 27.59
C GLN A 496 -46.30 -13.60 28.68
N TYR A 497 -45.75 -14.76 28.38
CA TYR A 497 -44.98 -15.55 29.33
C TYR A 497 -43.75 -16.19 28.67
N GLY A 498 -42.57 -15.87 29.21
CA GLY A 498 -41.30 -16.53 28.83
C GLY A 498 -40.45 -16.72 30.09
N HIS A 499 -39.92 -17.91 30.31
CA HIS A 499 -39.12 -18.22 31.48
C HIS A 499 -38.02 -19.21 31.13
N CYS A 500 -36.76 -18.85 31.39
CA CYS A 500 -35.61 -19.69 31.19
C CYS A 500 -34.54 -19.49 32.25
N TRP A 501 -33.79 -20.54 32.50
CA TRP A 501 -32.59 -20.51 33.32
C TRP A 501 -31.37 -20.65 32.40
N LEU A 502 -30.40 -19.73 32.55
CA LEU A 502 -29.18 -19.65 31.78
C LEU A 502 -27.98 -19.91 32.67
N GLU A 503 -27.08 -20.71 32.20
CA GLU A 503 -25.69 -20.84 32.69
C GLU A 503 -24.76 -20.06 31.77
N ILE A 504 -24.13 -19.02 32.31
CA ILE A 504 -23.28 -18.09 31.56
C ILE A 504 -21.85 -18.32 32.03
N THR A 505 -20.97 -18.69 31.09
CA THR A 505 -19.60 -19.10 31.41
C THR A 505 -18.63 -18.32 30.52
N PRO A 506 -17.50 -17.80 31.08
CA PRO A 506 -16.46 -17.21 30.28
C PRO A 506 -15.76 -18.28 29.42
N ARG A 507 -15.35 -17.87 28.22
CA ARG A 507 -14.52 -18.68 27.31
C ARG A 507 -13.11 -18.08 27.19
N GLU A 508 -12.20 -18.87 26.64
CA GLU A 508 -10.87 -18.35 26.35
C GLU A 508 -10.91 -17.24 25.28
N PRO A 509 -9.97 -16.28 25.35
CA PRO A 509 -9.91 -15.19 24.39
C PRO A 509 -9.88 -15.68 22.93
N GLY A 510 -10.76 -15.12 22.09
CA GLY A 510 -10.86 -15.45 20.67
C GLY A 510 -11.76 -16.65 20.34
N GLU A 511 -12.30 -17.36 21.33
CA GLU A 511 -13.20 -18.50 21.07
C GLU A 511 -14.61 -18.08 20.66
N GLY A 512 -14.98 -16.81 20.85
CA GLY A 512 -16.27 -16.28 20.45
C GLY A 512 -17.46 -16.75 21.26
N PHE A 513 -18.65 -16.61 20.69
CA PHE A 513 -19.90 -17.00 21.33
C PHE A 513 -20.25 -18.47 21.07
N LEU A 514 -20.71 -19.15 22.13
CA LEU A 514 -21.26 -20.52 22.06
C LEU A 514 -22.62 -20.55 22.77
N PHE A 515 -23.63 -21.13 22.09
CA PHE A 515 -24.92 -21.40 22.70
C PHE A 515 -25.21 -22.89 22.75
N GLU A 516 -25.64 -23.38 23.92
CA GLU A 516 -25.94 -24.79 24.13
C GLU A 516 -27.35 -24.96 24.68
N ASN A 517 -28.05 -25.96 24.20
CA ASN A 517 -29.32 -26.39 24.77
C ASN A 517 -29.11 -27.62 25.66
N LYS A 518 -29.26 -27.39 26.97
CA LYS A 518 -29.17 -28.44 28.00
C LYS A 518 -30.52 -28.71 28.68
N VAL A 519 -31.63 -28.27 28.09
CA VAL A 519 -32.97 -28.49 28.61
C VAL A 519 -33.34 -29.97 28.57
N VAL A 520 -33.75 -30.51 29.70
CA VAL A 520 -34.19 -31.90 29.89
C VAL A 520 -35.69 -31.99 30.20
N GLY A 521 -36.33 -33.06 29.74
CA GLY A 521 -37.73 -33.33 30.09
C GLY A 521 -38.77 -32.43 29.45
N GLY A 522 -38.42 -31.63 28.45
CA GLY A 522 -39.36 -30.77 27.73
C GLY A 522 -39.83 -29.54 28.53
N ALA A 523 -39.07 -29.11 29.54
CA ALA A 523 -39.37 -27.93 30.36
C ALA A 523 -39.57 -26.66 29.55
N ILE A 524 -38.90 -26.55 28.41
CA ILE A 524 -39.09 -25.53 27.38
C ILE A 524 -39.30 -26.24 26.03
N PRO A 525 -40.38 -25.97 25.28
CA PRO A 525 -40.57 -26.45 23.91
C PRO A 525 -39.40 -26.06 23.00
N LYS A 526 -39.01 -26.96 22.09
CA LYS A 526 -37.85 -26.76 21.20
C LYS A 526 -37.95 -25.50 20.35
N GLU A 527 -39.16 -25.10 19.98
CA GLU A 527 -39.45 -23.91 19.18
C GLU A 527 -39.01 -22.61 19.85
N TYR A 528 -38.89 -22.59 21.18
CA TYR A 528 -38.51 -21.40 21.95
C TYR A 528 -36.99 -21.31 22.23
N ILE A 529 -36.22 -22.33 21.92
CA ILE A 529 -34.75 -22.35 22.14
C ILE A 529 -34.06 -21.31 21.26
N ALA A 530 -34.36 -21.27 19.94
CA ALA A 530 -33.82 -20.29 19.03
C ALA A 530 -34.19 -18.84 19.38
N PRO A 531 -35.43 -18.52 19.78
CA PRO A 531 -35.76 -17.21 20.35
C PRO A 531 -34.94 -16.82 21.58
N ILE A 532 -34.70 -17.73 22.52
CA ILE A 532 -33.81 -17.49 23.66
C ILE A 532 -32.39 -17.13 23.22
N GLU A 533 -31.82 -17.90 22.28
CA GLU A 533 -30.51 -17.61 21.72
C GLU A 533 -30.48 -16.22 21.06
N ALA A 534 -31.49 -15.87 20.27
CA ALA A 534 -31.59 -14.58 19.62
C ALA A 534 -31.65 -13.42 20.68
N GLY A 535 -32.39 -13.61 21.77
CA GLY A 535 -32.44 -12.64 22.86
C GLY A 535 -31.13 -12.47 23.59
N VAL A 536 -30.39 -13.55 23.80
CA VAL A 536 -29.03 -13.52 24.38
C VAL A 536 -28.06 -12.76 23.45
N LYS A 537 -28.05 -13.05 22.15
CA LYS A 537 -27.21 -12.37 21.16
C LYS A 537 -27.48 -10.87 21.13
N GLU A 538 -28.75 -10.47 21.09
CA GLU A 538 -29.14 -9.05 21.13
C GLU A 538 -28.68 -8.35 22.41
N ALA A 539 -28.77 -9.03 23.57
CA ALA A 539 -28.26 -8.49 24.82
C ALA A 539 -26.72 -8.37 24.83
N MET A 540 -26.00 -9.32 24.18
CA MET A 540 -24.58 -9.26 24.05
C MET A 540 -24.10 -8.10 23.14
N GLU A 541 -24.83 -7.77 22.10
CA GLU A 541 -24.52 -6.63 21.24
C GLU A 541 -24.53 -5.30 21.98
N ASN A 542 -25.39 -5.17 22.98
CA ASN A 542 -25.56 -3.93 23.74
C ASN A 542 -24.72 -3.86 25.02
N GLY A 543 -24.00 -4.91 25.39
CA GLY A 543 -23.18 -4.98 26.60
C GLY A 543 -23.93 -4.76 27.92
N VAL A 544 -23.21 -4.82 29.03
CA VAL A 544 -23.79 -4.62 30.38
C VAL A 544 -23.02 -3.60 31.21
N VAL A 545 -21.81 -3.21 30.85
CA VAL A 545 -20.94 -2.29 31.60
C VAL A 545 -20.98 -0.89 31.03
N ALA A 546 -20.60 -0.76 29.75
CA ALA A 546 -20.46 0.50 29.06
C ALA A 546 -21.16 0.54 27.68
N GLY A 547 -21.90 -0.52 27.33
CA GLY A 547 -22.65 -0.59 26.09
C GLY A 547 -21.84 -1.15 24.91
N TYR A 548 -20.72 -1.80 25.15
CA TYR A 548 -19.92 -2.42 24.11
C TYR A 548 -20.29 -3.89 23.85
N PRO A 549 -20.15 -4.40 22.61
CA PRO A 549 -20.44 -5.79 22.31
C PRO A 549 -19.65 -6.76 23.19
N MET A 550 -20.32 -7.79 23.68
CA MET A 550 -19.71 -8.82 24.51
C MET A 550 -19.15 -9.96 23.66
N VAL A 551 -18.02 -10.52 24.07
CA VAL A 551 -17.31 -11.58 23.36
C VAL A 551 -16.85 -12.69 24.31
N ASP A 552 -16.52 -13.87 23.76
CA ASP A 552 -15.91 -15.00 24.49
C ASP A 552 -16.76 -15.48 25.66
N ILE A 553 -18.05 -15.76 25.38
CA ILE A 553 -19.03 -16.20 26.36
C ILE A 553 -19.76 -17.44 25.84
N ALA A 554 -19.89 -18.45 26.69
CA ALA A 554 -20.77 -19.59 26.48
C ALA A 554 -22.06 -19.41 27.32
N VAL A 555 -23.19 -19.62 26.68
CA VAL A 555 -24.51 -19.60 27.35
C VAL A 555 -25.21 -20.91 27.12
N ALA A 556 -25.58 -21.58 28.18
CA ALA A 556 -26.40 -22.78 28.12
C ALA A 556 -27.77 -22.51 28.75
N VAL A 557 -28.82 -22.78 28.02
CA VAL A 557 -30.18 -22.86 28.60
C VAL A 557 -30.37 -24.26 29.12
N TYR A 558 -30.69 -24.40 30.42
CA TYR A 558 -30.74 -25.71 31.06
C TYR A 558 -32.08 -25.99 31.76
N ASP A 559 -32.88 -24.99 32.04
CA ASP A 559 -34.22 -25.15 32.68
C ASP A 559 -35.11 -23.97 32.31
N GLY A 560 -36.38 -24.07 32.63
CA GLY A 560 -37.38 -23.03 32.43
C GLY A 560 -38.79 -23.56 32.59
N SER A 561 -39.76 -22.76 32.16
CA SER A 561 -41.16 -23.16 32.11
C SER A 561 -41.87 -22.40 30.99
N TYR A 562 -42.99 -22.95 30.53
CA TYR A 562 -43.83 -22.31 29.53
C TYR A 562 -45.30 -22.32 29.95
N HIS A 563 -46.08 -21.50 29.30
CA HIS A 563 -47.53 -21.44 29.48
C HIS A 563 -48.22 -21.70 28.15
N GLU A 564 -49.14 -22.66 28.07
CA GLU A 564 -49.73 -23.11 26.82
C GLU A 564 -50.40 -22.00 25.99
N VAL A 565 -50.94 -20.98 26.63
CA VAL A 565 -51.68 -19.89 25.98
C VAL A 565 -50.85 -18.61 25.83
N ASP A 566 -50.02 -18.27 26.82
CA ASP A 566 -49.36 -16.98 26.94
C ASP A 566 -47.89 -17.01 26.48
N SER A 567 -47.33 -18.19 26.26
CA SER A 567 -45.96 -18.31 25.73
C SER A 567 -45.91 -17.98 24.25
N SER A 568 -44.85 -17.29 23.85
CA SER A 568 -44.57 -16.89 22.48
C SER A 568 -43.07 -16.77 22.25
N GLU A 569 -42.64 -16.82 21.00
CA GLU A 569 -41.24 -16.59 20.61
C GLU A 569 -40.69 -15.26 21.12
N MET A 570 -41.51 -14.19 21.04
CA MET A 570 -41.14 -12.87 21.54
C MET A 570 -40.96 -12.86 23.04
N ALA A 571 -41.85 -13.53 23.81
CA ALA A 571 -41.73 -13.59 25.27
C ALA A 571 -40.46 -14.34 25.71
N PHE A 572 -40.08 -15.43 25.01
CA PHE A 572 -38.85 -16.15 25.30
C PHE A 572 -37.60 -15.41 24.82
N LYS A 573 -37.64 -14.67 23.71
CA LYS A 573 -36.60 -13.76 23.30
C LYS A 573 -36.28 -12.71 24.37
N ILE A 574 -37.33 -12.08 24.90
CA ILE A 574 -37.18 -11.09 25.98
C ILE A 574 -36.67 -11.76 27.26
N ALA A 575 -37.18 -12.94 27.64
CA ALA A 575 -36.72 -13.68 28.78
C ALA A 575 -35.21 -14.05 28.67
N GLY A 576 -34.77 -14.50 27.51
CA GLY A 576 -33.35 -14.77 27.21
C GLY A 576 -32.47 -13.54 27.37
N SER A 577 -32.91 -12.40 26.82
CA SER A 577 -32.22 -11.12 26.96
C SER A 577 -32.14 -10.66 28.45
N MET A 578 -33.23 -10.75 29.17
CA MET A 578 -33.28 -10.36 30.62
C MET A 578 -32.38 -11.26 31.47
N GLY A 579 -32.45 -12.57 31.26
CA GLY A 579 -31.65 -13.55 31.98
C GLY A 579 -30.15 -13.36 31.73
N PHE A 580 -29.77 -13.14 30.47
CA PHE A 580 -28.38 -12.87 30.13
C PHE A 580 -27.87 -11.57 30.78
N ARG A 581 -28.58 -10.46 30.67
CA ARG A 581 -28.19 -9.18 31.30
C ARG A 581 -27.99 -9.31 32.80
N SER A 582 -28.99 -9.84 33.48
CA SER A 582 -28.92 -10.03 34.92
C SER A 582 -27.77 -10.95 35.36
N GLY A 583 -27.48 -11.97 34.59
CA GLY A 583 -26.37 -12.89 34.85
C GLY A 583 -25.01 -12.26 34.56
N ALA A 584 -24.87 -11.61 33.42
CA ALA A 584 -23.63 -10.98 33.00
C ALA A 584 -23.18 -9.87 33.95
N GLU A 585 -24.11 -9.07 34.50
CA GLU A 585 -23.81 -8.06 35.51
C GLU A 585 -23.23 -8.65 36.82
N LYS A 586 -23.57 -9.89 37.15
CA LYS A 586 -23.06 -10.61 38.34
C LYS A 586 -21.81 -11.46 38.05
N ALA A 587 -21.43 -11.57 36.78
CA ALA A 587 -20.35 -12.44 36.29
C ALA A 587 -18.99 -11.75 36.28
N ASN A 588 -18.80 -10.65 37.01
CA ASN A 588 -17.60 -9.83 37.00
C ASN A 588 -17.27 -9.34 35.58
N PRO A 589 -18.14 -8.54 34.96
CA PRO A 589 -17.91 -8.05 33.61
C PRO A 589 -16.77 -7.04 33.56
N VAL A 590 -15.96 -7.09 32.48
CA VAL A 590 -14.84 -6.22 32.27
C VAL A 590 -14.87 -5.65 30.85
N ILE A 591 -14.26 -4.47 30.68
CA ILE A 591 -14.05 -3.85 29.36
C ILE A 591 -12.73 -4.38 28.80
N LEU A 592 -12.74 -4.73 27.53
CA LEU A 592 -11.58 -5.14 26.77
C LEU A 592 -11.17 -4.05 25.79
N GLU A 593 -9.88 -3.83 25.66
CA GLU A 593 -9.29 -2.95 24.65
C GLU A 593 -8.47 -3.76 23.65
N PRO A 594 -8.43 -3.34 22.36
CA PRO A 594 -7.60 -3.99 21.36
C PRO A 594 -6.14 -3.67 21.60
N TYR A 595 -5.31 -4.71 21.63
CA TYR A 595 -3.85 -4.63 21.64
C TYR A 595 -3.35 -4.86 20.22
N MET A 596 -2.52 -3.94 19.79
CA MET A 596 -1.88 -3.97 18.48
C MET A 596 -0.56 -4.70 18.58
N LYS A 597 -0.33 -5.64 17.67
CA LYS A 597 1.00 -6.15 17.39
C LYS A 597 1.74 -5.12 16.55
N VAL A 598 2.77 -4.54 17.12
CA VAL A 598 3.52 -3.44 16.52
C VAL A 598 4.93 -3.94 16.19
N GLU A 599 5.32 -3.76 14.95
CA GLU A 599 6.69 -3.97 14.49
C GLU A 599 7.31 -2.61 14.17
N ILE A 600 8.36 -2.24 14.88
CA ILE A 600 9.01 -0.94 14.74
C ILE A 600 10.43 -1.15 14.24
N THR A 601 10.76 -0.58 13.09
CA THR A 601 12.10 -0.64 12.50
C THR A 601 12.78 0.71 12.66
N VAL A 602 13.90 0.73 13.38
CA VAL A 602 14.68 1.95 13.65
C VAL A 602 16.17 1.67 13.56
N PRO A 603 17.00 2.69 13.22
CA PRO A 603 18.45 2.59 13.42
C PRO A 603 18.79 2.35 14.89
N GLU A 604 19.89 1.63 15.14
CA GLU A 604 20.32 1.25 16.50
C GLU A 604 20.46 2.44 17.45
N GLU A 605 20.89 3.59 16.94
CA GLU A 605 21.06 4.84 17.70
C GLU A 605 19.76 5.37 18.34
N TYR A 606 18.58 5.05 17.79
CA TYR A 606 17.27 5.48 18.30
C TYR A 606 16.54 4.40 19.09
N MET A 607 17.08 3.20 19.16
CA MET A 607 16.42 2.05 19.80
C MET A 607 16.02 2.33 21.25
N GLY A 608 16.90 2.95 22.03
CA GLY A 608 16.62 3.27 23.44
C GLY A 608 15.45 4.22 23.64
N ASP A 609 15.37 5.27 22.83
CA ASP A 609 14.29 6.26 22.89
C ASP A 609 12.95 5.64 22.47
N VAL A 610 12.96 4.77 21.47
CA VAL A 610 11.76 4.08 20.98
C VAL A 610 11.26 3.06 22.01
N ILE A 611 12.14 2.30 22.64
CA ILE A 611 11.79 1.37 23.73
C ILE A 611 11.16 2.15 24.91
N GLY A 612 11.75 3.27 25.29
CA GLY A 612 11.20 4.13 26.33
C GLY A 612 9.81 4.66 25.99
N ASP A 613 9.59 5.05 24.74
CA ASP A 613 8.29 5.52 24.26
C ASP A 613 7.23 4.42 24.27
N VAL A 614 7.55 3.23 23.76
CA VAL A 614 6.66 2.07 23.75
C VAL A 614 6.24 1.70 25.18
N ASN A 615 7.17 1.68 26.12
CA ASN A 615 6.87 1.41 27.53
C ASN A 615 5.97 2.51 28.14
N SER A 616 6.17 3.77 27.80
CA SER A 616 5.33 4.88 28.25
C SER A 616 3.89 4.77 27.74
N ARG A 617 3.66 4.08 26.62
CA ARG A 617 2.36 3.80 26.01
C ARG A 617 1.72 2.49 26.48
N ARG A 618 2.09 2.01 27.66
CA ARG A 618 1.64 0.72 28.19
C ARG A 618 1.99 -0.47 27.28
N GLY A 619 3.00 -0.29 26.40
CA GLY A 619 3.45 -1.33 25.50
C GLY A 619 4.28 -2.38 26.22
N ARG A 620 4.23 -3.61 25.71
CA ARG A 620 5.02 -4.75 26.16
C ARG A 620 5.91 -5.22 25.02
N ILE A 621 7.22 -5.15 25.22
CA ILE A 621 8.19 -5.59 24.22
C ILE A 621 8.32 -7.11 24.30
N GLU A 622 8.10 -7.77 23.17
CA GLU A 622 8.19 -9.23 23.05
C GLU A 622 9.55 -9.70 22.56
N GLY A 623 10.22 -8.90 21.74
CA GLY A 623 11.51 -9.24 21.19
C GLY A 623 12.14 -8.13 20.37
N MET A 624 13.40 -8.31 20.05
CA MET A 624 14.17 -7.43 19.21
C MET A 624 15.08 -8.27 18.32
N GLU A 625 15.20 -7.88 17.06
CA GLU A 625 16.11 -8.51 16.12
C GLU A 625 16.86 -7.49 15.28
N ALA A 626 18.11 -7.78 14.97
CA ALA A 626 18.87 -6.98 14.01
C ALA A 626 18.56 -7.46 12.59
N ARG A 627 18.16 -6.55 11.73
CA ARG A 627 17.83 -6.84 10.33
C ARG A 627 18.42 -5.76 9.43
N ASN A 628 19.38 -6.12 8.59
CA ASN A 628 19.98 -5.23 7.57
C ASN A 628 20.47 -3.87 8.12
N GLY A 629 21.16 -3.87 9.26
CA GLY A 629 21.71 -2.65 9.87
C GLY A 629 20.69 -1.78 10.63
N ALA A 630 19.46 -2.23 10.76
CA ALA A 630 18.42 -1.66 11.60
C ALA A 630 18.02 -2.62 12.73
N GLN A 631 17.41 -2.08 13.77
CA GLN A 631 16.80 -2.88 14.85
C GLN A 631 15.30 -2.94 14.61
N VAL A 632 14.73 -4.13 14.68
CA VAL A 632 13.30 -4.38 14.61
C VAL A 632 12.81 -4.73 16.01
N ILE A 633 11.90 -3.93 16.52
CA ILE A 633 11.29 -4.08 17.86
C ILE A 633 9.88 -4.62 17.66
N HIS A 634 9.59 -5.75 18.27
CA HIS A 634 8.25 -6.34 18.32
C HIS A 634 7.61 -6.05 19.66
N ALA A 635 6.43 -5.46 19.66
CA ALA A 635 5.73 -5.09 20.88
C ALA A 635 4.21 -5.25 20.74
N PHE A 636 3.54 -5.42 21.87
CA PHE A 636 2.10 -5.27 21.98
C PHE A 636 1.77 -3.94 22.66
N VAL A 637 0.97 -3.11 22.04
CA VAL A 637 0.58 -1.78 22.54
C VAL A 637 -0.92 -1.59 22.40
N PRO A 638 -1.62 -1.07 23.43
CA PRO A 638 -3.04 -0.76 23.29
C PRO A 638 -3.29 0.25 22.18
N LEU A 639 -4.32 0.04 21.36
CA LEU A 639 -4.66 0.96 20.27
C LEU A 639 -4.89 2.39 20.77
N ALA A 640 -5.50 2.55 21.94
CA ALA A 640 -5.75 3.85 22.55
C ALA A 640 -4.48 4.70 22.75
N GLU A 641 -3.34 4.06 22.93
CA GLU A 641 -2.04 4.70 23.14
C GLU A 641 -1.25 4.90 21.82
N MET A 642 -1.76 4.37 20.72
CA MET A 642 -1.08 4.45 19.42
C MET A 642 -1.49 5.68 18.60
N PHE A 643 -2.50 6.44 19.03
CA PHE A 643 -2.88 7.67 18.34
C PHE A 643 -1.74 8.69 18.38
N GLY A 644 -1.40 9.24 17.21
CA GLY A 644 -0.26 10.16 17.06
C GLY A 644 1.13 9.50 17.08
N TYR A 645 1.22 8.18 17.22
CA TYR A 645 2.50 7.48 17.29
C TYR A 645 3.38 7.68 16.06
N ALA A 646 2.80 7.74 14.86
CA ALA A 646 3.53 7.99 13.62
C ALA A 646 4.34 9.29 13.70
N THR A 647 3.73 10.36 14.18
CA THR A 647 4.34 11.68 14.34
C THR A 647 5.44 11.65 15.40
N ASP A 648 5.16 11.02 16.55
CA ASP A 648 6.13 10.90 17.64
C ASP A 648 7.35 10.07 17.24
N LEU A 649 7.14 8.95 16.56
CA LEU A 649 8.22 8.10 16.06
C LEU A 649 9.12 8.86 15.06
N ARG A 650 8.51 9.55 14.09
CA ARG A 650 9.24 10.37 13.12
C ARG A 650 10.05 11.48 13.79
N SER A 651 9.48 12.16 14.77
CA SER A 651 10.15 13.20 15.52
C SER A 651 11.37 12.66 16.29
N LYS A 652 11.22 11.52 16.97
CA LYS A 652 12.28 10.89 17.78
C LYS A 652 13.39 10.27 16.94
N THR A 653 13.08 9.82 15.73
CA THR A 653 14.01 9.12 14.84
C THR A 653 14.47 9.94 13.64
N GLN A 654 14.21 11.24 13.64
CA GLN A 654 14.51 12.14 12.53
C GLN A 654 13.98 11.62 11.18
N GLY A 655 12.78 11.03 11.19
CA GLY A 655 12.15 10.45 10.02
C GLY A 655 12.66 9.06 9.60
N ARG A 656 13.58 8.47 10.36
CA ARG A 656 14.20 7.17 10.04
C ARG A 656 13.45 5.96 10.61
N GLY A 657 12.50 6.17 11.52
CA GLY A 657 11.69 5.11 12.10
C GLY A 657 10.47 4.79 11.24
N ASN A 658 10.22 3.50 11.05
CA ASN A 658 8.99 2.99 10.46
C ASN A 658 8.31 2.03 11.41
N TYR A 659 7.00 1.93 11.34
CA TYR A 659 6.26 0.91 12.05
C TYR A 659 5.11 0.37 11.23
N SER A 660 4.71 -0.83 11.56
CA SER A 660 3.45 -1.42 11.15
C SER A 660 2.72 -1.91 12.37
N MET A 661 1.39 -1.92 12.32
CA MET A 661 0.59 -2.48 13.39
C MET A 661 -0.64 -3.19 12.83
N GLU A 662 -1.03 -4.25 13.52
CA GLU A 662 -2.25 -5.01 13.25
C GLU A 662 -2.92 -5.35 14.57
N VAL A 663 -4.24 -5.50 14.56
CA VAL A 663 -4.96 -5.97 15.76
C VAL A 663 -4.58 -7.41 16.00
N ASP A 664 -4.05 -7.71 17.19
CA ASP A 664 -3.67 -9.07 17.57
C ASP A 664 -4.69 -9.71 18.49
N HIS A 665 -4.94 -9.10 19.62
CA HIS A 665 -5.85 -9.62 20.66
C HIS A 665 -6.46 -8.49 21.49
N TYR A 666 -7.35 -8.87 22.41
CA TYR A 666 -7.97 -7.97 23.37
C TYR A 666 -7.50 -8.31 24.77
N GLU A 667 -7.23 -7.29 25.58
CA GLU A 667 -6.88 -7.43 27.00
C GLU A 667 -7.79 -6.54 27.88
N ASP A 668 -7.83 -6.86 29.17
CA ASP A 668 -8.61 -6.09 30.14
C ASP A 668 -8.08 -4.65 30.25
N VAL A 669 -8.99 -3.70 30.18
CA VAL A 669 -8.67 -2.30 30.41
C VAL A 669 -8.32 -2.08 31.89
N PRO A 670 -7.24 -1.38 32.23
CA PRO A 670 -6.93 -1.02 33.61
C PRO A 670 -8.09 -0.32 34.31
N LYS A 671 -8.31 -0.61 35.58
CA LYS A 671 -9.50 -0.18 36.35
C LYS A 671 -9.74 1.33 36.26
N ASN A 672 -8.70 2.13 36.41
CA ASN A 672 -8.79 3.60 36.34
C ASN A 672 -9.26 4.10 34.96
N ILE A 673 -8.82 3.46 33.89
CA ILE A 673 -9.21 3.80 32.51
C ILE A 673 -10.64 3.29 32.26
N ALA A 674 -10.97 2.09 32.71
CA ALA A 674 -12.32 1.53 32.60
C ALA A 674 -13.37 2.42 33.27
N GLU A 675 -13.08 2.95 34.45
CA GLU A 675 -13.96 3.88 35.14
C GLU A 675 -14.21 5.17 34.36
N ALA A 676 -13.17 5.71 33.70
CA ALA A 676 -13.29 6.89 32.84
C ALA A 676 -14.14 6.60 31.58
N ILE A 677 -13.97 5.43 30.97
CA ILE A 677 -14.77 5.00 29.81
C ILE A 677 -16.22 4.84 30.18
N ILE A 678 -16.54 4.20 31.33
CA ILE A 678 -17.88 4.00 31.81
C ILE A 678 -18.56 5.36 32.10
N ALA A 679 -17.87 6.27 32.77
CA ALA A 679 -18.36 7.61 33.06
C ALA A 679 -18.70 8.38 31.78
N LYS A 680 -17.83 8.34 30.78
CA LYS A 680 -18.05 8.99 29.49
C LYS A 680 -19.28 8.45 28.76
N ASN A 681 -19.47 7.13 28.73
CA ASN A 681 -20.57 6.50 28.01
C ASN A 681 -21.93 6.65 28.75
N LYS A 682 -21.91 6.73 30.06
CA LYS A 682 -23.14 7.00 30.86
C LYS A 682 -23.53 8.48 30.91
N GLY A 683 -22.79 9.38 30.26
CA GLY A 683 -23.10 10.82 30.25
C GLY A 683 -22.94 11.51 31.60
N THR A 684 -22.21 10.92 32.50
CA THR A 684 -21.86 11.49 33.82
C THR A 684 -20.46 12.11 33.74
N ASN A 685 -20.36 13.30 33.14
CA ASN A 685 -19.20 14.19 33.30
C ASN A 685 -19.53 15.30 34.28
#